data_8bee19bb559f9e2b8eb836cede9735a9
#
_entry.id   8bee19bb559f9e2b8eb836cede9735a9
#
_cell.length_a   1.000
_cell.length_b   1.000
_cell.length_c   1.000
_cell.angle_alpha   90.00
_cell.angle_beta   90.00
_cell.angle_gamma   90.00
#
_symmetry.space_group_name_H-M   'P 1'
#
loop_
_entity.id
_entity.type
_entity.pdbx_description
1 polymer ?
#
loop_
_entity_poly.entity_id
_entity_poly.type
_entity_poly.pdbx_seq_one_letter_code
_entity_poly.pdbx_strand_id
1 'polypeptide(L)'
;MSKQFEDLFEAYSSNMTIFPDLYDELAKELNVSSSALQMMDVGCDPSKQSWAFAERDGRGDIIGITMRSRDGKKFMVSGSKRGLTFVLNPGAMTGENRYMPGRHRWKAVTKANPCPVCGKDKWCMVSETRNPAAALCTKISEGSIKKLEAFCAWLHVLRPEATSVFNENEVLVPSALPILVLEGFSDVAAATTLGFTAVGRPNDTGKMELLTSLPLAKKEIVIIGENDAGAGVRGMKTAYHNLKKLSNRVKMMMPPEGVKDLRKWLTAGLTQQELLDYINTNAKGEEEDVLEECSPSKLARAFLDEHSKGETTLLRSYLGKWVEFNGRFYEEVDEKVLRGQLYAFLDDKEVSNTNNKGEVKLTDYAATRNKVNDILDAMCQWCPVKREAPFWMIKGDNLPPIDRTLPFENGVLDLDEYIYNNNVKMHDPTDVFSVRAFPYKFDEDAGSKLWGDFLVDIFDDDSERIMLLSQWFGYNCVPDMTFEKMMWLIGVSRSGKGTTVNCLRGMLGNSQCADTSYASIAGDFGYAPLVDKLSAVIGDSRTPARHIVSNALEALLRITGGDFVSINRKFKDHLTSVSLKCRFTIAANDIPLIMDYSKSLLARANIIRFNKSFVGREDWSLKRRLTQEAKSGKLINFALAGLKELARTNSFVVPESSLSSLQNFLDTTSPISAFIEECCEISTDPEAVVPKVMMFDAWRGWCEERNLKPGSYQSFCTGVTSTASYITVTRKRVNGRAEYVFGGARLQKWVYSQYLGRPK
;
A
#
# COMPACT_ATOMS: atom_id res chain seq x y z
N MET A 1 53.01 30.02 -1.58
CA MET A 1 52.19 29.87 -2.81
C MET A 1 51.03 30.90 -2.86
N SER A 2 50.24 31.16 -1.78
CA SER A 2 49.16 32.19 -1.83
C SER A 2 49.73 33.60 -2.19
N LYS A 3 50.77 34.06 -1.54
CA LYS A 3 51.38 35.35 -1.79
C LYS A 3 51.81 35.57 -3.26
N GLN A 4 52.23 34.54 -3.95
CA GLN A 4 52.63 34.58 -5.36
C GLN A 4 51.42 34.82 -6.29
N PHE A 5 50.26 34.24 -5.99
CA PHE A 5 49.04 34.50 -6.74
C PHE A 5 48.39 35.83 -6.38
N GLU A 6 48.51 36.30 -5.14
CA GLU A 6 48.08 37.63 -4.71
C GLU A 6 48.84 38.69 -5.45
N ASP A 7 50.19 38.67 -5.45
CA ASP A 7 51.03 39.64 -6.14
C ASP A 7 50.77 39.66 -7.66
N LEU A 8 50.57 38.50 -8.28
CA LEU A 8 50.25 38.36 -9.70
C LEU A 8 48.86 38.89 -10.03
N PHE A 9 47.88 38.59 -9.20
CA PHE A 9 46.51 39.04 -9.42
C PHE A 9 46.39 40.53 -9.20
N GLU A 10 47.10 41.09 -8.20
CA GLU A 10 47.19 42.55 -7.97
C GLU A 10 47.73 43.30 -9.21
N ALA A 11 48.74 42.72 -9.88
CA ALA A 11 49.23 43.27 -11.15
C ALA A 11 48.16 43.26 -12.27
N TYR A 12 47.33 42.16 -12.33
CA TYR A 12 46.25 42.05 -13.31
C TYR A 12 45.06 43.00 -12.97
N SER A 13 44.71 43.13 -11.69
CA SER A 13 43.70 44.07 -11.22
C SER A 13 44.10 45.51 -11.42
N SER A 14 45.36 45.87 -11.21
CA SER A 14 45.93 47.20 -11.48
C SER A 14 45.73 47.61 -12.92
N ASN A 15 45.85 46.71 -13.90
CA ASN A 15 45.59 47.03 -15.31
C ASN A 15 44.17 47.49 -15.55
N MET A 16 43.18 46.93 -14.87
CA MET A 16 41.76 47.35 -14.94
C MET A 16 41.57 48.74 -14.34
N THR A 17 42.34 49.07 -13.29
CA THR A 17 42.32 50.42 -12.68
C THR A 17 42.94 51.47 -13.56
N ILE A 18 44.06 51.13 -14.25
CA ILE A 18 44.75 52.04 -15.17
C ILE A 18 43.93 52.26 -16.45
N PHE A 19 43.18 51.24 -16.88
CA PHE A 19 42.35 51.27 -18.10
C PHE A 19 40.90 50.96 -17.77
N PRO A 20 40.12 51.91 -17.20
CA PRO A 20 38.75 51.69 -16.73
C PRO A 20 37.76 51.19 -17.81
N ASP A 21 38.02 51.59 -19.07
CA ASP A 21 37.20 51.15 -20.23
C ASP A 21 37.20 49.62 -20.42
N LEU A 22 38.19 48.89 -19.88
CA LEU A 22 38.21 47.44 -19.89
C LEU A 22 37.09 46.80 -19.07
N TYR A 23 36.58 47.50 -18.02
CA TYR A 23 35.42 47.06 -17.29
C TYR A 23 34.17 47.12 -18.17
N ASP A 24 34.00 48.18 -18.94
CA ASP A 24 32.84 48.35 -19.82
C ASP A 24 32.89 47.33 -20.98
N GLU A 25 34.07 47.03 -21.48
CA GLU A 25 34.26 46.03 -22.50
C GLU A 25 33.87 44.61 -22.02
N LEU A 26 34.35 44.20 -20.84
CA LEU A 26 33.99 42.91 -20.25
C LEU A 26 32.53 42.89 -19.83
N ALA A 27 32.01 43.99 -19.31
CA ALA A 27 30.61 44.14 -18.94
C ALA A 27 29.68 43.91 -20.13
N LYS A 28 30.03 44.46 -21.28
CA LYS A 28 29.31 44.25 -22.54
C LYS A 28 29.39 42.81 -23.02
N GLU A 29 30.59 42.18 -22.95
CA GLU A 29 30.79 40.79 -23.34
C GLU A 29 29.94 39.84 -22.50
N LEU A 30 29.82 40.07 -21.20
CA LEU A 30 29.12 39.23 -20.26
C LEU A 30 27.63 39.60 -20.06
N ASN A 31 27.24 40.78 -20.56
CA ASN A 31 25.95 41.41 -20.32
C ASN A 31 25.66 41.62 -18.82
N VAL A 32 26.62 42.18 -18.10
CA VAL A 32 26.56 42.54 -16.68
C VAL A 32 26.95 43.99 -16.47
N SER A 33 26.80 44.53 -15.26
CA SER A 33 27.22 45.92 -14.98
C SER A 33 28.73 45.99 -14.75
N SER A 34 29.35 47.10 -15.23
CA SER A 34 30.78 47.38 -14.96
C SER A 34 31.03 47.50 -13.45
N SER A 35 30.08 48.01 -12.68
CA SER A 35 30.17 48.10 -11.23
C SER A 35 30.22 46.72 -10.54
N ALA A 36 29.51 45.73 -11.03
CA ALA A 36 29.59 44.38 -10.51
C ALA A 36 30.99 43.76 -10.71
N LEU A 37 31.57 43.99 -11.88
CA LEU A 37 32.94 43.50 -12.17
C LEU A 37 34.00 44.22 -11.33
N GLN A 38 33.83 45.50 -11.06
CA GLN A 38 34.68 46.26 -10.12
C GLN A 38 34.59 45.70 -8.69
N MET A 39 33.38 45.37 -8.24
CA MET A 39 33.15 44.75 -6.91
C MET A 39 33.74 43.35 -6.80
N MET A 40 33.82 42.64 -7.90
CA MET A 40 34.43 41.29 -7.95
C MET A 40 35.95 41.29 -8.11
N ASP A 41 36.57 42.49 -8.26
CA ASP A 41 38.01 42.64 -8.44
C ASP A 41 38.54 41.80 -9.61
N VAL A 42 38.02 42.08 -10.80
CA VAL A 42 38.44 41.38 -12.03
C VAL A 42 39.75 42.02 -12.56
N GLY A 43 40.66 41.16 -13.04
CA GLY A 43 41.92 41.56 -13.63
C GLY A 43 41.97 41.42 -15.16
N CYS A 44 43.02 41.99 -15.76
CA CYS A 44 43.37 41.79 -17.17
C CYS A 44 44.86 41.58 -17.29
N ASP A 45 45.29 40.66 -18.15
CA ASP A 45 46.69 40.42 -18.37
C ASP A 45 47.38 41.66 -19.00
N PRO A 46 48.69 41.82 -18.90
CA PRO A 46 49.41 43.00 -19.44
C PRO A 46 49.25 43.18 -20.96
N SER A 47 49.04 42.07 -21.68
CA SER A 47 48.81 42.12 -23.14
C SER A 47 47.38 42.50 -23.52
N LYS A 48 46.48 42.59 -22.53
CA LYS A 48 45.03 42.83 -22.68
C LYS A 48 44.29 41.78 -23.54
N GLN A 49 44.85 40.59 -23.63
CA GLN A 49 44.29 39.49 -24.42
C GLN A 49 43.40 38.57 -23.61
N SER A 50 43.51 38.64 -22.29
CA SER A 50 42.74 37.74 -21.39
C SER A 50 42.31 38.42 -20.11
N TRP A 51 41.08 38.11 -19.69
CA TRP A 51 40.56 38.52 -18.41
C TRP A 51 41.04 37.56 -17.32
N ALA A 52 41.29 38.05 -16.11
CA ALA A 52 41.74 37.30 -14.96
C ALA A 52 40.70 37.31 -13.84
N PHE A 53 40.41 36.17 -13.27
CA PHE A 53 39.45 36.02 -12.16
C PHE A 53 40.13 35.26 -11.02
N ALA A 54 40.04 35.82 -9.81
CA ALA A 54 40.62 35.19 -8.63
C ALA A 54 39.81 33.96 -8.20
N GLU A 55 40.51 32.88 -7.97
CA GLU A 55 40.00 31.68 -7.31
C GLU A 55 40.39 31.75 -5.83
N ARG A 56 39.42 31.83 -4.91
CA ARG A 56 39.65 32.12 -3.49
C ARG A 56 39.32 30.91 -2.61
N ASP A 57 39.96 30.83 -1.46
CA ASP A 57 39.56 29.94 -0.40
C ASP A 57 38.43 30.57 0.49
N GLY A 58 37.96 29.87 1.51
CA GLY A 58 36.90 30.34 2.41
C GLY A 58 37.32 31.50 3.33
N ARG A 59 38.62 31.87 3.37
CA ARG A 59 39.14 33.06 4.07
C ARG A 59 39.26 34.27 3.16
N GLY A 60 39.13 34.05 1.85
CA GLY A 60 39.29 35.07 0.84
C GLY A 60 40.68 35.12 0.22
N ASP A 61 41.62 34.31 0.67
CA ASP A 61 42.97 34.24 0.14
C ASP A 61 42.96 33.67 -1.30
N ILE A 62 43.76 34.24 -2.21
CA ILE A 62 43.84 33.79 -3.60
C ILE A 62 44.66 32.54 -3.70
N ILE A 63 44.01 31.45 -4.11
CA ILE A 63 44.62 30.12 -4.26
C ILE A 63 44.84 29.74 -5.73
N GLY A 64 44.38 30.58 -6.63
CA GLY A 64 44.55 30.40 -8.08
C GLY A 64 43.96 31.55 -8.87
N ILE A 65 44.23 31.56 -10.18
CA ILE A 65 43.71 32.53 -11.12
C ILE A 65 43.21 31.79 -12.35
N THR A 66 41.93 32.03 -12.66
CA THR A 66 41.31 31.59 -13.92
C THR A 66 41.42 32.69 -14.95
N MET A 67 41.94 32.39 -16.14
CA MET A 67 42.02 33.30 -17.26
C MET A 67 40.89 32.98 -18.26
N ARG A 68 40.39 34.03 -18.93
CA ARG A 68 39.48 33.93 -20.06
C ARG A 68 39.97 34.78 -21.20
N SER A 69 40.37 34.15 -22.30
CA SER A 69 40.78 34.88 -23.51
C SER A 69 39.61 35.58 -24.18
N ARG A 70 39.90 36.54 -25.07
CA ARG A 70 38.92 37.33 -25.80
C ARG A 70 38.00 36.50 -26.70
N ASP A 71 38.45 35.32 -27.14
CA ASP A 71 37.63 34.35 -27.87
C ASP A 71 36.77 33.47 -26.94
N GLY A 72 36.75 33.75 -25.61
CA GLY A 72 35.93 33.09 -24.61
C GLY A 72 36.53 31.79 -24.02
N LYS A 73 37.74 31.37 -24.42
CA LYS A 73 38.37 30.17 -23.94
C LYS A 73 38.91 30.34 -22.52
N LYS A 74 38.59 29.39 -21.64
CA LYS A 74 38.98 29.43 -20.22
C LYS A 74 40.19 28.52 -19.98
N PHE A 75 41.19 29.02 -19.24
CA PHE A 75 42.35 28.28 -18.77
C PHE A 75 42.81 28.81 -17.41
N MET A 76 43.67 28.06 -16.73
CA MET A 76 44.19 28.48 -15.42
C MET A 76 45.66 28.85 -15.51
N VAL A 77 46.09 29.80 -14.70
CA VAL A 77 47.52 30.07 -14.50
C VAL A 77 48.18 28.83 -13.89
N SER A 78 49.39 28.51 -14.32
CA SER A 78 50.12 27.31 -13.86
C SER A 78 50.25 27.31 -12.32
N GLY A 79 49.94 26.17 -11.70
CA GLY A 79 49.98 26.00 -10.26
C GLY A 79 48.72 26.46 -9.53
N SER A 80 47.77 27.09 -10.22
CA SER A 80 46.48 27.54 -9.64
C SER A 80 45.61 26.37 -9.20
N LYS A 81 44.87 26.56 -8.11
CA LYS A 81 43.81 25.66 -7.66
C LYS A 81 42.45 26.29 -7.93
N ARG A 82 41.46 25.51 -8.26
CA ARG A 82 40.07 25.96 -8.30
C ARG A 82 39.60 26.36 -6.92
N GLY A 83 38.89 27.47 -6.81
CA GLY A 83 38.37 28.03 -5.58
C GLY A 83 37.00 28.64 -5.76
N LEU A 84 36.59 29.48 -4.81
CA LEU A 84 35.34 30.18 -4.83
C LEU A 84 35.51 31.55 -5.54
N THR A 85 34.42 32.02 -6.14
CA THR A 85 34.30 33.38 -6.67
C THR A 85 33.28 34.13 -5.84
N PHE A 86 33.66 35.26 -5.28
CA PHE A 86 32.74 36.15 -4.57
C PHE A 86 33.25 37.60 -4.55
N VAL A 87 32.37 38.54 -4.20
CA VAL A 87 32.73 39.93 -4.05
C VAL A 87 33.69 40.13 -2.88
N LEU A 88 34.79 40.81 -3.06
CA LEU A 88 35.82 41.11 -2.06
C LEU A 88 35.32 42.06 -0.96
N ASN A 89 34.27 41.69 -0.30
CA ASN A 89 33.87 42.42 0.90
C ASN A 89 33.55 41.39 1.99
N PRO A 90 34.52 41.02 2.85
CA PRO A 90 34.29 40.09 3.95
C PRO A 90 33.11 40.52 4.83
N GLY A 91 32.89 41.86 4.95
CA GLY A 91 31.76 42.42 5.67
C GLY A 91 30.40 42.13 5.00
N ALA A 92 30.32 41.94 3.69
CA ALA A 92 29.07 41.54 3.04
C ALA A 92 28.60 40.16 3.49
N MET A 93 29.50 39.24 3.75
CA MET A 93 29.17 37.90 4.23
C MET A 93 29.01 37.83 5.75
N THR A 94 29.74 38.62 6.52
CA THR A 94 29.63 38.67 7.98
C THR A 94 28.52 39.59 8.46
N GLY A 95 27.97 40.41 7.59
CA GLY A 95 26.97 41.42 7.93
C GLY A 95 27.57 42.75 8.43
N GLU A 96 28.91 42.88 8.38
CA GLU A 96 29.61 44.12 8.78
C GLU A 96 29.60 45.20 7.67
N ASN A 97 29.44 44.75 6.40
CA ASN A 97 29.30 45.65 5.25
C ASN A 97 28.13 45.20 4.38
N ARG A 98 26.91 45.59 4.74
CA ARG A 98 25.72 45.29 3.93
C ARG A 98 25.64 46.25 2.74
N TYR A 99 25.63 45.70 1.52
CA TYR A 99 25.22 46.44 0.33
C TYR A 99 23.73 46.71 0.44
N MET A 100 23.32 47.95 0.55
CA MET A 100 21.92 48.38 0.41
C MET A 100 21.65 48.69 -1.06
N PRO A 101 20.75 48.00 -1.74
CA PRO A 101 20.29 48.42 -3.04
C PRO A 101 19.48 49.72 -2.85
N GLY A 102 19.98 50.81 -3.38
CA GLY A 102 19.37 52.14 -3.29
C GLY A 102 20.37 53.18 -2.81
N ARG A 103 20.41 54.26 -3.41
CA ARG A 103 21.17 55.52 -3.39
C ARG A 103 22.30 55.75 -2.36
N HIS A 104 22.49 54.96 -1.31
CA HIS A 104 23.51 55.17 -0.26
C HIS A 104 24.30 53.92 0.09
N ARG A 105 25.64 54.02 0.04
CA ARG A 105 26.57 52.98 0.50
C ARG A 105 26.97 53.25 1.95
N TRP A 106 26.86 52.26 2.82
CA TRP A 106 27.23 52.34 4.23
C TRP A 106 28.62 51.72 4.44
N LYS A 107 29.51 52.45 5.13
CA LYS A 107 30.85 51.99 5.51
C LYS A 107 30.97 51.82 7.02
N ALA A 108 31.64 50.76 7.47
CA ALA A 108 32.00 50.61 8.87
C ALA A 108 32.96 51.72 9.28
N VAL A 109 32.77 52.23 10.49
CA VAL A 109 33.69 53.20 11.09
C VAL A 109 35.03 52.54 11.41
N THR A 110 36.13 53.34 11.33
CA THR A 110 37.48 52.90 11.59
C THR A 110 38.19 53.89 12.50
N LYS A 111 39.40 53.55 12.98
CA LYS A 111 40.24 54.52 13.74
C LYS A 111 40.54 55.81 12.97
N ALA A 112 40.68 55.70 11.63
CA ALA A 112 40.92 56.86 10.77
C ALA A 112 39.63 57.67 10.50
N ASN A 113 38.47 57.01 10.54
CA ASN A 113 37.16 57.61 10.36
C ASN A 113 36.19 57.11 11.43
N PRO A 114 36.22 57.65 12.65
CA PRO A 114 35.37 57.23 13.76
C PRO A 114 33.92 57.66 13.54
N CYS A 115 33.00 57.08 14.29
CA CYS A 115 31.58 57.43 14.24
C CYS A 115 31.39 58.91 14.60
N PRO A 116 30.78 59.71 13.72
CA PRO A 116 30.57 61.12 13.96
C PRO A 116 29.58 61.41 15.11
N VAL A 117 28.81 60.39 15.55
CA VAL A 117 27.81 60.51 16.63
C VAL A 117 28.44 60.14 17.99
N CYS A 118 29.12 58.98 18.10
CA CYS A 118 29.63 58.52 19.39
C CYS A 118 31.16 58.51 19.51
N GLY A 119 31.88 58.93 18.48
CA GLY A 119 33.34 58.98 18.45
C GLY A 119 34.06 57.63 18.45
N LYS A 120 33.33 56.49 18.42
CA LYS A 120 33.94 55.14 18.46
C LYS A 120 34.34 54.68 17.06
N ASP A 121 35.35 53.85 17.02
CA ASP A 121 35.97 53.31 15.81
C ASP A 121 35.44 51.90 15.44
N LYS A 122 34.42 51.43 16.16
CA LYS A 122 33.82 50.06 15.96
C LYS A 122 32.30 50.07 16.16
N TRP A 123 31.65 49.15 15.53
CA TRP A 123 30.22 48.82 15.70
C TRP A 123 29.23 49.84 15.10
N CYS A 124 29.68 50.97 14.53
CA CYS A 124 28.85 51.94 13.86
C CYS A 124 29.12 51.97 12.35
N MET A 125 28.22 52.56 11.56
CA MET A 125 28.38 52.72 10.12
C MET A 125 28.06 54.16 9.70
N VAL A 126 28.65 54.61 8.61
CA VAL A 126 28.39 55.92 8.02
C VAL A 126 28.08 55.80 6.53
N SER A 127 27.33 56.75 5.97
CA SER A 127 27.07 56.81 4.54
C SER A 127 28.37 57.07 3.75
N GLU A 128 28.48 56.52 2.54
CA GLU A 128 29.71 56.46 1.71
C GLU A 128 30.03 57.79 1.04
N THR A 129 30.34 58.83 1.80
CA THR A 129 30.81 60.11 1.24
C THR A 129 31.95 60.63 2.10
N ARG A 130 32.85 61.44 1.52
CA ARG A 130 33.91 62.13 2.28
C ARG A 130 33.36 63.00 3.42
N ASN A 131 32.06 63.29 3.34
CA ASN A 131 31.30 64.04 4.34
C ASN A 131 29.98 63.29 4.55
N PRO A 132 29.90 62.37 5.51
CA PRO A 132 28.74 61.46 5.64
C PRO A 132 27.46 62.22 5.93
N ALA A 133 26.40 61.87 5.19
CA ALA A 133 25.09 62.49 5.34
C ALA A 133 24.29 61.85 6.51
N ALA A 134 24.62 60.60 6.86
CA ALA A 134 23.96 59.87 7.94
C ALA A 134 24.92 58.88 8.61
N ALA A 135 24.58 58.50 9.86
CA ALA A 135 25.29 57.49 10.63
C ALA A 135 24.31 56.50 11.28
N LEU A 136 24.68 55.23 11.31
CA LEU A 136 24.06 54.18 12.12
C LEU A 136 24.90 54.01 13.36
N CYS A 137 24.44 54.55 14.48
CA CYS A 137 25.15 54.50 15.75
C CYS A 137 24.57 53.39 16.66
N THR A 138 25.44 52.49 17.17
CA THR A 138 25.03 51.42 18.09
C THR A 138 25.09 51.87 19.56
N LYS A 139 25.52 53.10 19.85
CA LYS A 139 25.81 53.56 21.22
C LYS A 139 24.93 54.70 21.69
N ILE A 140 24.55 55.63 20.82
CA ILE A 140 23.80 56.83 21.14
C ILE A 140 22.47 56.82 20.40
N SER A 141 21.38 56.96 21.17
CA SER A 141 20.01 57.07 20.65
C SER A 141 19.55 58.55 20.54
N GLU A 142 20.13 59.42 21.32
CA GLU A 142 19.75 60.81 21.37
C GLU A 142 20.04 61.51 20.03
N GLY A 143 19.06 62.22 19.49
CA GLY A 143 19.16 62.88 18.18
C GLY A 143 19.00 61.95 16.99
N SER A 144 18.63 60.72 17.16
CA SER A 144 18.31 59.77 16.06
C SER A 144 16.88 59.99 15.54
N ILE A 145 16.68 59.74 14.24
CA ILE A 145 15.36 59.81 13.64
C ILE A 145 14.61 58.46 13.76
N LYS A 146 15.33 57.33 13.90
CA LYS A 146 14.75 55.99 14.00
C LYS A 146 15.71 54.97 14.62
N LYS A 147 15.16 54.03 15.39
CA LYS A 147 15.86 52.81 15.80
C LYS A 147 15.70 51.73 14.74
N LEU A 148 16.80 51.13 14.32
CA LEU A 148 16.83 50.00 13.39
C LEU A 148 17.10 48.70 14.18
N GLU A 149 16.04 47.99 14.52
CA GLU A 149 16.11 46.78 15.38
C GLU A 149 17.03 45.73 14.77
N ALA A 150 16.99 45.54 13.43
CA ALA A 150 17.83 44.55 12.74
C ALA A 150 19.34 44.81 12.87
N PHE A 151 19.76 46.02 13.26
CA PHE A 151 21.16 46.42 13.44
C PHE A 151 21.49 46.72 14.89
N CYS A 152 20.52 46.70 15.78
CA CYS A 152 20.66 47.25 17.15
C CYS A 152 21.31 48.62 17.15
N ALA A 153 20.93 49.50 16.20
CA ALA A 153 21.52 50.80 15.96
C ALA A 153 20.46 51.86 15.75
N TRP A 154 20.83 53.11 15.98
CA TRP A 154 20.01 54.31 15.78
C TRP A 154 20.51 55.08 14.55
N LEU A 155 19.58 55.48 13.69
CA LEU A 155 19.87 56.29 12.49
C LEU A 155 19.93 57.76 12.86
N HIS A 156 21.06 58.39 12.61
CA HIS A 156 21.27 59.82 12.73
C HIS A 156 21.47 60.43 11.37
N VAL A 157 20.73 61.52 11.07
CA VAL A 157 20.96 62.37 9.91
C VAL A 157 21.93 63.48 10.33
N LEU A 158 23.06 63.52 9.66
CA LEU A 158 24.17 64.42 10.04
C LEU A 158 24.12 65.76 9.35
N ARG A 159 23.33 65.90 8.27
CA ARG A 159 23.12 67.13 7.51
C ARG A 159 21.63 67.37 7.30
N PRO A 160 21.14 68.60 7.60
CA PRO A 160 19.72 68.96 7.44
C PRO A 160 19.17 68.73 6.03
N GLU A 161 19.95 68.98 5.00
CA GLU A 161 19.58 68.78 3.60
C GLU A 161 19.44 67.31 3.21
N ALA A 162 19.92 66.43 4.04
CA ALA A 162 19.79 64.97 3.80
C ALA A 162 18.52 64.37 4.42
N THR A 163 17.74 65.17 5.18
CA THR A 163 16.54 64.64 5.88
C THR A 163 15.47 64.19 4.89
N SER A 164 15.35 64.80 3.73
CA SER A 164 14.43 64.39 2.67
C SER A 164 14.84 63.07 1.97
N VAL A 165 16.09 62.67 2.12
CA VAL A 165 16.68 61.45 1.51
C VAL A 165 16.57 60.25 2.45
N PHE A 166 16.39 60.52 3.76
CA PHE A 166 16.26 59.49 4.81
C PHE A 166 14.89 59.61 5.50
N ASN A 167 13.81 59.66 4.73
CA ASN A 167 12.48 59.66 5.32
C ASN A 167 12.15 58.30 5.93
N GLU A 168 11.14 58.23 6.81
CA GLU A 168 10.83 57.05 7.63
C GLU A 168 10.51 55.78 6.83
N ASN A 169 10.09 55.91 5.56
CA ASN A 169 9.71 54.81 4.70
C ASN A 169 10.85 54.36 3.77
N GLU A 170 11.87 55.22 3.56
CA GLU A 170 13.02 54.93 2.70
C GLU A 170 14.29 54.51 3.45
N VAL A 171 14.31 54.62 4.77
CA VAL A 171 15.29 53.89 5.57
C VAL A 171 14.84 52.43 5.56
N LEU A 172 15.07 51.87 4.44
CA LEU A 172 14.89 50.44 4.22
C LEU A 172 15.56 49.69 5.36
N VAL A 173 14.74 49.09 6.21
CA VAL A 173 15.15 47.85 6.83
C VAL A 173 15.79 47.06 5.70
N PRO A 174 17.07 46.71 5.75
CA PRO A 174 17.59 45.79 4.76
C PRO A 174 16.70 44.56 4.87
N SER A 175 15.78 44.38 3.95
CA SER A 175 15.29 43.03 3.68
C SER A 175 16.58 42.29 3.36
N ALA A 176 17.00 41.39 4.25
CA ALA A 176 18.25 40.71 4.08
C ALA A 176 18.04 39.84 2.84
N LEU A 177 18.46 40.38 1.69
CA LEU A 177 18.45 39.63 0.45
C LEU A 177 19.17 38.34 0.72
N PRO A 178 18.62 37.19 0.27
CA PRO A 178 19.30 35.92 0.46
C PRO A 178 20.67 35.96 -0.22
N ILE A 179 21.61 35.22 0.35
CA ILE A 179 22.90 34.99 -0.31
C ILE A 179 22.66 33.95 -1.40
N LEU A 180 23.02 34.30 -2.64
CA LEU A 180 22.89 33.36 -3.75
C LEU A 180 24.15 32.52 -3.88
N VAL A 181 23.99 31.20 -4.02
CA VAL A 181 25.06 30.23 -4.32
C VAL A 181 24.86 29.76 -5.74
N LEU A 182 25.86 30.00 -6.58
CA LEU A 182 25.77 29.84 -8.03
C LEU A 182 26.96 29.01 -8.56
N GLU A 183 26.96 28.71 -9.84
CA GLU A 183 28.10 28.09 -10.51
C GLU A 183 28.89 29.08 -11.35
N GLY A 184 30.17 29.22 -11.00
CA GLY A 184 31.12 30.04 -11.74
C GLY A 184 30.93 31.57 -11.56
N PHE A 185 31.92 32.32 -12.07
CA PHE A 185 31.99 33.74 -11.86
C PHE A 185 30.97 34.58 -12.67
N SER A 186 30.56 34.09 -13.84
CA SER A 186 29.62 34.83 -14.70
C SER A 186 28.23 35.01 -14.08
N ASP A 187 27.79 33.99 -13.34
CA ASP A 187 26.50 34.04 -12.62
C ASP A 187 26.63 34.86 -11.34
N VAL A 188 27.79 34.85 -10.67
CA VAL A 188 28.09 35.77 -9.57
C VAL A 188 28.05 37.22 -10.04
N ALA A 189 28.63 37.51 -11.22
CA ALA A 189 28.57 38.86 -11.82
C ALA A 189 27.10 39.25 -12.15
N ALA A 190 26.32 38.33 -12.66
CA ALA A 190 24.89 38.56 -12.91
C ALA A 190 24.10 38.84 -11.62
N ALA A 191 24.31 38.02 -10.59
CA ALA A 191 23.69 38.22 -9.28
C ALA A 191 24.09 39.55 -8.64
N THR A 192 25.38 39.90 -8.73
CA THR A 192 25.91 41.17 -8.23
C THR A 192 25.35 42.35 -9.01
N THR A 193 25.15 42.24 -10.32
CA THR A 193 24.46 43.24 -11.16
C THR A 193 23.03 43.47 -10.69
N LEU A 194 22.33 42.42 -10.28
CA LEU A 194 20.99 42.46 -9.69
C LEU A 194 20.99 42.91 -8.22
N GLY A 195 22.14 43.19 -7.61
CA GLY A 195 22.27 43.71 -6.24
C GLY A 195 22.27 42.62 -5.16
N PHE A 196 22.44 41.34 -5.51
CA PHE A 196 22.55 40.27 -4.53
C PHE A 196 24.00 40.01 -4.12
N THR A 197 24.19 39.59 -2.87
CA THR A 197 25.44 38.92 -2.44
C THR A 197 25.45 37.51 -3.01
N ALA A 198 26.54 37.15 -3.69
CA ALA A 198 26.62 35.82 -4.33
C ALA A 198 27.98 35.17 -4.14
N VAL A 199 27.98 33.85 -4.13
CA VAL A 199 29.15 32.96 -4.10
C VAL A 199 29.09 31.99 -5.25
N GLY A 200 30.13 31.96 -6.08
CA GLY A 200 30.29 31.03 -7.17
C GLY A 200 31.10 29.82 -6.74
N ARG A 201 30.55 28.64 -6.99
CA ARG A 201 31.27 27.35 -6.87
C ARG A 201 32.10 27.11 -8.13
N PRO A 202 33.25 26.41 -8.04
CA PRO A 202 34.10 26.20 -9.21
C PRO A 202 33.54 25.17 -10.21
N ASN A 203 32.69 24.28 -9.76
CA ASN A 203 31.99 23.23 -10.53
C ASN A 203 30.80 22.68 -9.74
N ASP A 204 30.05 21.78 -10.35
CA ASP A 204 28.80 21.18 -9.82
C ASP A 204 28.97 20.49 -8.45
N THR A 205 30.00 19.68 -8.27
CA THR A 205 30.15 18.84 -7.07
C THR A 205 31.46 19.04 -6.30
N GLY A 206 32.40 19.86 -6.79
CA GLY A 206 33.73 20.00 -6.21
C GLY A 206 33.86 21.10 -5.16
N LYS A 207 34.84 20.94 -4.25
CA LYS A 207 35.28 21.97 -3.32
C LYS A 207 34.21 22.48 -2.32
N MET A 208 33.29 21.62 -1.91
CA MET A 208 32.26 21.94 -0.90
C MET A 208 32.88 22.36 0.45
N GLU A 209 34.08 21.84 0.78
CA GLU A 209 34.85 22.25 1.95
C GLU A 209 35.14 23.77 1.99
N LEU A 210 35.38 24.38 0.82
CA LEU A 210 35.59 25.83 0.72
C LEU A 210 34.29 26.61 0.95
N LEU A 211 33.17 26.11 0.41
CA LEU A 211 31.86 26.74 0.57
C LEU A 211 31.40 26.68 2.04
N THR A 212 31.62 25.55 2.71
CA THR A 212 31.24 25.38 4.13
C THR A 212 32.15 26.13 5.09
N SER A 213 33.34 26.57 4.66
CA SER A 213 34.25 27.39 5.46
C SER A 213 33.88 28.89 5.48
N LEU A 214 32.95 29.32 4.63
CA LEU A 214 32.43 30.69 4.61
C LEU A 214 31.52 30.95 5.84
N PRO A 215 31.45 32.21 6.32
CA PRO A 215 30.63 32.61 7.48
C PRO A 215 29.14 32.67 7.12
N LEU A 216 28.57 31.60 6.64
CA LEU A 216 27.17 31.50 6.15
C LEU A 216 26.19 31.05 7.24
N ALA A 217 26.64 30.79 8.46
CA ALA A 217 25.78 30.36 9.55
C ALA A 217 24.63 31.34 9.82
N LYS A 218 23.40 30.78 9.97
CA LYS A 218 22.16 31.54 10.23
C LYS A 218 21.77 32.54 9.12
N LYS A 219 22.41 32.51 7.96
CA LYS A 219 22.03 33.35 6.81
C LYS A 219 20.91 32.67 6.01
N GLU A 220 20.08 33.48 5.33
CA GLU A 220 19.19 32.97 4.31
C GLU A 220 20.00 32.75 3.02
N ILE A 221 19.98 31.54 2.52
CA ILE A 221 20.78 31.12 1.39
C ILE A 221 19.85 30.51 0.33
N VAL A 222 19.99 30.92 -0.90
CA VAL A 222 19.30 30.35 -2.05
C VAL A 222 20.33 29.84 -3.05
N ILE A 223 20.27 28.54 -3.30
CA ILE A 223 21.12 27.89 -4.28
C ILE A 223 20.36 27.84 -5.60
N ILE A 224 20.96 28.38 -6.66
CA ILE A 224 20.38 28.36 -8.01
C ILE A 224 21.18 27.35 -8.85
N GLY A 225 20.50 26.34 -9.38
CA GLY A 225 21.07 25.35 -10.26
C GLY A 225 21.22 25.85 -11.70
N GLU A 226 21.76 25.02 -12.59
CA GLU A 226 21.80 25.24 -14.03
C GLU A 226 20.93 24.20 -14.76
N ASN A 227 20.17 24.65 -15.78
CA ASN A 227 19.43 23.78 -16.67
C ASN A 227 20.39 23.16 -17.71
N ASP A 228 21.18 22.21 -17.28
CA ASP A 228 22.02 21.37 -18.08
C ASP A 228 21.69 19.89 -17.83
N ALA A 229 22.02 19.00 -18.69
CA ALA A 229 21.65 17.58 -18.71
C ALA A 229 21.73 16.82 -17.35
N GLY A 230 21.27 17.44 -16.25
CA GLY A 230 21.16 16.91 -14.90
C GLY A 230 22.36 17.18 -13.98
N ALA A 231 23.47 17.68 -14.47
CA ALA A 231 24.66 17.99 -13.65
C ALA A 231 24.40 19.17 -12.71
N GLY A 232 23.75 20.24 -13.21
CA GLY A 232 23.40 21.42 -12.43
C GLY A 232 22.41 21.11 -11.29
N VAL A 233 21.45 20.21 -11.51
CA VAL A 233 20.51 19.76 -10.47
C VAL A 233 21.27 19.01 -9.36
N ARG A 234 22.14 18.05 -9.71
CA ARG A 234 22.95 17.33 -8.71
C ARG A 234 23.88 18.26 -7.94
N GLY A 235 24.52 19.21 -8.63
CA GLY A 235 25.37 20.21 -7.99
C GLY A 235 24.61 21.09 -7.00
N MET A 236 23.43 21.54 -7.36
CA MET A 236 22.51 22.30 -6.50
C MET A 236 22.13 21.51 -5.23
N LYS A 237 21.65 20.29 -5.39
CA LYS A 237 21.26 19.40 -4.27
C LYS A 237 22.46 19.10 -3.36
N THR A 238 23.63 18.81 -3.93
CA THR A 238 24.87 18.59 -3.15
C THR A 238 25.25 19.82 -2.32
N ALA A 239 25.17 21.01 -2.90
CA ALA A 239 25.43 22.26 -2.18
C ALA A 239 24.39 22.49 -1.06
N TYR A 240 23.11 22.20 -1.30
CA TYR A 240 22.04 22.29 -0.32
C TYR A 240 22.32 21.46 0.93
N HIS A 241 22.61 20.16 0.76
CA HIS A 241 22.89 19.27 1.91
C HIS A 241 24.14 19.64 2.70
N ASN A 242 25.15 20.22 2.05
CA ASN A 242 26.32 20.71 2.75
C ASN A 242 26.04 22.00 3.52
N LEU A 243 25.30 22.95 2.93
CA LEU A 243 24.99 24.23 3.55
C LEU A 243 23.89 24.15 4.63
N LYS A 244 22.97 23.18 4.52
CA LYS A 244 21.93 22.92 5.53
C LYS A 244 22.54 22.61 6.91
N LYS A 245 23.75 22.04 6.95
CA LYS A 245 24.49 21.81 8.19
C LYS A 245 24.93 23.11 8.89
N LEU A 246 25.04 24.20 8.15
CA LEU A 246 25.47 25.52 8.64
C LEU A 246 24.30 26.45 8.94
N SER A 247 23.23 26.36 8.15
CA SER A 247 22.05 27.22 8.27
C SER A 247 20.78 26.42 8.03
N ASN A 248 19.75 26.63 8.86
CA ASN A 248 18.41 26.09 8.69
C ASN A 248 17.54 26.91 7.69
N ARG A 249 18.09 27.96 7.08
CA ARG A 249 17.41 28.84 6.12
C ARG A 249 18.01 28.71 4.71
N VAL A 250 18.29 27.46 4.32
CA VAL A 250 18.77 27.15 2.97
C VAL A 250 17.60 26.72 2.11
N LYS A 251 17.50 27.27 0.92
CA LYS A 251 16.54 26.92 -0.12
C LYS A 251 17.28 26.68 -1.43
N MET A 252 16.64 25.98 -2.35
CA MET A 252 17.19 25.73 -3.69
C MET A 252 16.11 25.91 -4.75
N MET A 253 16.53 26.30 -5.95
CA MET A 253 15.64 26.43 -7.11
C MET A 253 16.40 26.27 -8.42
N MET A 254 15.64 25.95 -9.47
CA MET A 254 16.13 25.99 -10.85
C MET A 254 15.69 27.29 -11.55
N PRO A 255 16.44 27.80 -12.52
CA PRO A 255 15.93 28.83 -13.44
C PRO A 255 14.68 28.35 -14.17
N PRO A 256 13.85 29.25 -14.73
CA PRO A 256 12.69 28.86 -15.54
C PRO A 256 13.07 27.94 -16.70
N GLU A 257 12.10 27.13 -17.15
CA GLU A 257 12.29 26.24 -18.29
C GLU A 257 12.74 27.04 -19.54
N GLY A 258 13.77 26.53 -20.25
CA GLY A 258 14.37 27.22 -21.40
C GLY A 258 15.46 28.25 -21.05
N VAL A 259 15.66 28.57 -19.78
CA VAL A 259 16.75 29.45 -19.31
C VAL A 259 17.85 28.59 -18.70
N LYS A 260 19.07 28.66 -19.25
CA LYS A 260 20.15 27.80 -18.79
C LYS A 260 20.66 28.14 -17.38
N ASP A 261 21.01 29.41 -17.15
CA ASP A 261 21.70 29.92 -15.97
C ASP A 261 21.23 31.35 -15.62
N LEU A 262 21.63 31.91 -14.46
CA LEU A 262 21.24 33.23 -14.01
C LEU A 262 21.72 34.34 -14.97
N ARG A 263 22.90 34.20 -15.57
CA ARG A 263 23.41 35.19 -16.52
C ARG A 263 22.57 35.22 -17.80
N LYS A 264 22.14 34.07 -18.31
CA LYS A 264 21.23 34.02 -19.47
C LYS A 264 19.89 34.61 -19.15
N TRP A 265 19.44 34.43 -17.92
CA TRP A 265 18.18 35.05 -17.45
C TRP A 265 18.29 36.56 -17.35
N LEU A 266 19.41 37.10 -16.79
CA LEU A 266 19.69 38.50 -16.80
C LEU A 266 19.73 39.07 -18.25
N THR A 267 20.35 38.34 -19.20
CA THR A 267 20.39 38.75 -20.61
C THR A 267 18.98 38.82 -21.24
N ALA A 268 18.03 38.04 -20.74
CA ALA A 268 16.63 38.10 -21.15
C ALA A 268 15.82 39.25 -20.48
N GLY A 269 16.48 40.11 -19.66
CA GLY A 269 15.86 41.29 -19.07
C GLY A 269 15.40 41.14 -17.62
N LEU A 270 15.85 40.09 -16.90
CA LEU A 270 15.52 39.85 -15.49
C LEU A 270 15.88 41.05 -14.61
N THR A 271 14.94 41.47 -13.79
CA THR A 271 15.11 42.51 -12.76
C THR A 271 15.31 41.91 -11.36
N GLN A 272 15.81 42.69 -10.42
CA GLN A 272 15.97 42.28 -9.02
C GLN A 272 14.63 41.82 -8.40
N GLN A 273 13.56 42.57 -8.64
CA GLN A 273 12.25 42.29 -8.06
C GLN A 273 11.67 40.96 -8.60
N GLU A 274 11.77 40.77 -9.91
CA GLU A 274 11.30 39.51 -10.55
C GLU A 274 12.06 38.28 -10.02
N LEU A 275 13.40 38.44 -9.79
CA LEU A 275 14.16 37.35 -9.18
C LEU A 275 13.71 37.06 -7.74
N LEU A 276 13.44 38.11 -6.94
CA LEU A 276 12.92 37.96 -5.58
C LEU A 276 11.56 37.25 -5.56
N ASP A 277 10.66 37.71 -6.43
CA ASP A 277 9.31 37.12 -6.53
C ASP A 277 9.39 35.65 -6.96
N TYR A 278 10.29 35.35 -7.89
CA TYR A 278 10.52 33.99 -8.33
C TYR A 278 11.14 33.11 -7.22
N ILE A 279 12.12 33.62 -6.46
CA ILE A 279 12.68 32.95 -5.28
C ILE A 279 11.59 32.65 -4.26
N ASN A 280 10.75 33.64 -3.95
CA ASN A 280 9.67 33.46 -2.95
C ASN A 280 8.64 32.42 -3.37
N THR A 281 8.42 32.25 -4.67
CA THR A 281 7.43 31.32 -5.22
C THR A 281 8.00 29.91 -5.43
N ASN A 282 9.24 29.81 -5.91
CA ASN A 282 9.80 28.55 -6.43
C ASN A 282 10.94 27.96 -5.60
N ALA A 283 11.57 28.76 -4.70
CA ALA A 283 12.66 28.21 -3.90
C ALA A 283 12.14 27.33 -2.75
N LYS A 284 12.49 26.05 -2.79
CA LYS A 284 12.06 25.03 -1.83
C LYS A 284 13.17 24.70 -0.83
N GLY A 285 12.79 24.35 0.38
CA GLY A 285 13.73 24.03 1.46
C GLY A 285 14.16 22.57 1.54
N GLU A 286 13.34 21.64 1.05
CA GLU A 286 13.60 20.22 1.09
C GLU A 286 12.93 19.53 -0.11
N GLU A 287 13.65 18.65 -0.81
CA GLU A 287 13.03 17.72 -1.76
C GLU A 287 12.87 16.38 -1.07
N GLU A 288 11.68 15.77 -1.23
CA GLU A 288 11.32 14.46 -0.65
C GLU A 288 12.16 13.29 -1.18
N ASP A 289 12.93 13.51 -2.26
CA ASP A 289 13.63 12.45 -2.99
C ASP A 289 15.06 12.14 -2.54
N VAL A 290 15.65 12.94 -1.63
CA VAL A 290 17.01 12.69 -1.13
C VAL A 290 16.96 12.02 0.23
N LEU A 291 17.46 10.79 0.28
CA LEU A 291 17.53 10.01 1.50
C LEU A 291 18.74 10.42 2.34
N GLU A 292 18.52 11.05 3.48
CA GLU A 292 19.59 11.36 4.44
C GLU A 292 20.18 10.12 5.12
N GLU A 293 19.41 9.03 5.16
CA GLU A 293 19.80 7.76 5.78
C GLU A 293 19.16 6.58 5.05
N CYS A 294 20.01 5.65 4.59
CA CYS A 294 19.60 4.45 3.86
C CYS A 294 19.14 3.30 4.74
N SER A 295 18.51 3.55 5.89
CA SER A 295 18.01 2.44 6.69
C SER A 295 16.83 1.77 6.00
N PRO A 296 16.79 0.42 5.92
CA PRO A 296 15.67 -0.31 5.32
C PRO A 296 14.31 0.09 5.90
N SER A 297 14.24 0.41 7.18
CA SER A 297 13.02 0.81 7.88
C SER A 297 12.49 2.17 7.42
N LYS A 298 13.37 3.16 7.16
CA LYS A 298 12.95 4.47 6.63
C LYS A 298 12.48 4.36 5.19
N LEU A 299 13.19 3.58 4.36
CA LEU A 299 12.81 3.30 2.98
C LEU A 299 11.48 2.56 2.90
N ALA A 300 11.26 1.57 3.76
CA ALA A 300 10.01 0.85 3.88
C ALA A 300 8.84 1.79 4.19
N ARG A 301 9.05 2.72 5.15
CA ARG A 301 8.02 3.71 5.51
C ARG A 301 7.72 4.65 4.35
N ALA A 302 8.74 5.22 3.71
CA ALA A 302 8.57 6.12 2.57
C ALA A 302 7.82 5.44 1.41
N PHE A 303 8.12 4.18 1.10
CA PHE A 303 7.39 3.41 0.11
C PHE A 303 5.93 3.16 0.52
N LEU A 304 5.67 2.84 1.78
CA LEU A 304 4.31 2.63 2.30
C LEU A 304 3.49 3.93 2.32
N ASP A 305 4.13 5.08 2.54
CA ASP A 305 3.48 6.39 2.52
C ASP A 305 2.98 6.72 1.09
N GLU A 306 3.72 6.36 0.04
CA GLU A 306 3.25 6.47 -1.36
C GLU A 306 2.03 5.56 -1.63
N HIS A 307 1.90 4.43 -0.91
CA HIS A 307 0.77 3.50 -0.97
C HIS A 307 -0.26 3.78 0.14
N SER A 308 -0.45 5.05 0.50
CA SER A 308 -1.37 5.45 1.55
C SER A 308 -2.38 6.49 1.05
N LYS A 309 -3.57 6.49 1.63
CA LYS A 309 -4.61 7.51 1.41
C LYS A 309 -4.95 8.15 2.75
N GLY A 310 -4.47 9.38 2.96
CA GLY A 310 -4.50 10.02 4.27
C GLY A 310 -3.67 9.20 5.28
N GLU A 311 -4.24 8.87 6.42
CA GLU A 311 -3.56 8.06 7.46
C GLU A 311 -3.65 6.54 7.21
N THR A 312 -4.39 6.10 6.16
CA THR A 312 -4.63 4.68 5.90
C THR A 312 -3.65 4.14 4.86
N THR A 313 -2.75 3.26 5.27
CA THR A 313 -1.88 2.52 4.36
C THR A 313 -2.71 1.49 3.59
N LEU A 314 -2.64 1.54 2.25
CA LEU A 314 -3.40 0.66 1.36
C LEU A 314 -2.71 -0.69 1.09
N LEU A 315 -1.38 -0.77 1.27
CA LEU A 315 -0.61 -2.01 1.17
C LEU A 315 -0.42 -2.63 2.56
N ARG A 316 -0.73 -3.92 2.71
CA ARG A 316 -0.67 -4.64 3.99
C ARG A 316 0.00 -6.00 3.86
N SER A 317 0.59 -6.48 4.94
CA SER A 317 1.04 -7.88 5.09
C SER A 317 0.00 -8.67 5.88
N TYR A 318 -0.63 -9.66 5.22
CA TYR A 318 -1.70 -10.49 5.79
C TYR A 318 -1.44 -11.97 5.54
N LEU A 319 -1.38 -12.78 6.60
CA LEU A 319 -1.14 -14.22 6.55
C LEU A 319 0.08 -14.64 5.71
N GLY A 320 1.14 -13.82 5.73
CA GLY A 320 2.37 -14.04 4.93
C GLY A 320 2.20 -13.80 3.43
N LYS A 321 1.25 -12.95 3.06
CA LYS A 321 1.01 -12.46 1.70
C LYS A 321 0.95 -10.94 1.73
N TRP A 322 1.29 -10.35 0.59
CA TRP A 322 1.05 -8.93 0.36
C TRP A 322 -0.36 -8.75 -0.20
N VAL A 323 -1.10 -7.80 0.36
CA VAL A 323 -2.43 -7.43 -0.10
C VAL A 323 -2.51 -5.91 -0.23
N GLU A 324 -3.13 -5.44 -1.31
CA GLU A 324 -3.30 -4.01 -1.58
C GLU A 324 -4.77 -3.69 -1.83
N PHE A 325 -5.22 -2.54 -1.32
CA PHE A 325 -6.60 -2.10 -1.48
C PHE A 325 -6.84 -1.61 -2.92
N ASN A 326 -7.69 -2.32 -3.66
CA ASN A 326 -8.02 -2.03 -5.06
C ASN A 326 -9.24 -1.09 -5.24
N GLY A 327 -9.65 -0.40 -4.18
CA GLY A 327 -10.86 0.45 -4.14
C GLY A 327 -12.12 -0.26 -3.62
N ARG A 328 -12.08 -1.57 -3.39
CA ARG A 328 -13.19 -2.42 -2.93
C ARG A 328 -12.81 -3.32 -1.78
N PHE A 329 -11.66 -3.99 -1.89
CA PHE A 329 -11.13 -4.94 -0.90
C PHE A 329 -9.62 -5.03 -1.06
N TYR A 330 -8.96 -5.72 -0.13
CA TYR A 330 -7.53 -5.98 -0.18
C TYR A 330 -7.25 -7.22 -1.03
N GLU A 331 -6.73 -7.02 -2.23
CA GLU A 331 -6.40 -8.07 -3.19
C GLU A 331 -4.95 -8.53 -3.03
N GLU A 332 -4.69 -9.83 -3.22
CA GLU A 332 -3.33 -10.39 -3.14
C GLU A 332 -2.46 -9.82 -4.27
N VAL A 333 -1.32 -9.24 -3.91
CA VAL A 333 -0.30 -8.75 -4.83
C VAL A 333 0.82 -9.79 -4.92
N ASP A 334 1.18 -10.17 -6.14
CA ASP A 334 2.35 -11.04 -6.35
C ASP A 334 3.62 -10.33 -5.87
N GLU A 335 4.39 -10.99 -5.01
CA GLU A 335 5.63 -10.42 -4.47
C GLU A 335 6.62 -9.99 -5.55
N LYS A 336 6.61 -10.64 -6.73
CA LYS A 336 7.46 -10.23 -7.86
C LYS A 336 7.06 -8.88 -8.42
N VAL A 337 5.74 -8.60 -8.48
CA VAL A 337 5.20 -7.30 -8.91
C VAL A 337 5.59 -6.23 -7.89
N LEU A 338 5.37 -6.50 -6.60
CA LEU A 338 5.75 -5.58 -5.52
C LEU A 338 7.26 -5.30 -5.51
N ARG A 339 8.10 -6.31 -5.76
CA ARG A 339 9.55 -6.13 -5.91
C ARG A 339 9.88 -5.21 -7.09
N GLY A 340 9.19 -5.37 -8.22
CA GLY A 340 9.36 -4.49 -9.38
C GLY A 340 9.02 -3.03 -9.06
N GLN A 341 7.91 -2.79 -8.38
CA GLN A 341 7.52 -1.45 -7.90
C GLN A 341 8.56 -0.87 -6.92
N LEU A 342 9.07 -1.70 -6.01
CA LEU A 342 10.10 -1.27 -5.06
C LEU A 342 11.44 -0.95 -5.74
N TYR A 343 11.85 -1.72 -6.76
CA TYR A 343 13.03 -1.37 -7.57
C TYR A 343 12.83 -0.03 -8.28
N ALA A 344 11.68 0.19 -8.93
CA ALA A 344 11.38 1.46 -9.59
C ALA A 344 11.39 2.64 -8.60
N PHE A 345 10.77 2.49 -7.43
CA PHE A 345 10.80 3.48 -6.35
C PHE A 345 12.23 3.83 -5.91
N LEU A 346 13.12 2.84 -5.84
CA LEU A 346 14.51 3.02 -5.39
C LEU A 346 15.42 3.60 -6.48
N ASP A 347 15.16 3.30 -7.76
CA ASP A 347 15.95 3.83 -8.87
C ASP A 347 15.82 5.35 -9.04
N ASP A 348 14.70 5.92 -8.59
CA ASP A 348 14.46 7.37 -8.59
C ASP A 348 15.05 8.08 -7.35
N LYS A 349 15.65 7.37 -6.40
CA LYS A 349 16.17 7.95 -5.15
C LYS A 349 17.67 8.22 -5.22
N GLU A 350 18.08 9.36 -4.72
CA GLU A 350 19.47 9.72 -4.49
C GLU A 350 19.84 9.55 -3.01
N VAL A 351 21.08 9.20 -2.75
CA VAL A 351 21.62 8.98 -1.41
C VAL A 351 22.70 9.98 -1.11
N SER A 352 22.62 10.61 0.05
CA SER A 352 23.68 11.46 0.56
C SER A 352 24.76 10.62 1.29
N ASN A 353 25.92 10.48 0.65
CA ASN A 353 27.06 9.83 1.26
C ASN A 353 28.05 10.89 1.78
N THR A 354 28.42 10.82 3.06
CA THR A 354 29.42 11.71 3.65
C THR A 354 30.79 11.07 3.54
N ASN A 355 31.73 11.74 2.86
CA ASN A 355 33.11 11.27 2.75
C ASN A 355 33.90 11.48 4.06
N ASN A 356 35.13 10.95 4.13
CA ASN A 356 36.00 11.08 5.31
C ASN A 356 36.35 12.54 5.69
N LYS A 357 36.08 13.51 4.81
CA LYS A 357 36.25 14.94 5.05
C LYS A 357 35.00 15.66 5.52
N GLY A 358 33.90 14.92 5.71
CA GLY A 358 32.62 15.47 6.11
C GLY A 358 31.78 16.10 4.98
N GLU A 359 32.24 16.00 3.71
CA GLU A 359 31.50 16.49 2.55
C GLU A 359 30.43 15.49 2.15
N VAL A 360 29.23 16.00 1.84
CA VAL A 360 28.11 15.21 1.33
C VAL A 360 28.23 15.12 -0.20
N LYS A 361 28.20 13.89 -0.71
CA LYS A 361 28.10 13.61 -2.13
C LYS A 361 26.82 12.84 -2.40
N LEU A 362 26.01 13.31 -3.33
CA LEU A 362 24.84 12.59 -3.81
C LEU A 362 25.25 11.54 -4.84
N THR A 363 24.70 10.35 -4.69
CA THR A 363 24.86 9.23 -5.64
C THR A 363 23.52 8.52 -5.77
N ASP A 364 23.26 7.95 -6.96
CA ASP A 364 22.05 7.15 -7.16
C ASP A 364 22.01 5.97 -6.17
N TYR A 365 20.83 5.64 -5.68
CA TYR A 365 20.66 4.50 -4.77
C TYR A 365 20.86 3.20 -5.54
N ALA A 366 21.93 2.49 -5.26
CA ALA A 366 22.19 1.17 -5.87
C ALA A 366 21.28 0.11 -5.24
N ALA A 367 20.10 -0.11 -5.83
CA ALA A 367 19.18 -1.16 -5.43
C ALA A 367 19.78 -2.54 -5.72
N THR A 368 19.93 -3.37 -4.68
CA THR A 368 20.37 -4.77 -4.79
C THR A 368 19.32 -5.69 -4.23
N ARG A 369 19.35 -6.97 -4.62
CA ARG A 369 18.42 -7.99 -4.12
C ARG A 369 18.37 -8.04 -2.58
N ASN A 370 19.52 -7.96 -1.91
CA ASN A 370 19.59 -8.00 -0.45
C ASN A 370 18.94 -6.77 0.17
N LYS A 371 19.24 -5.56 -0.33
CA LYS A 371 18.62 -4.33 0.16
C LYS A 371 17.09 -4.34 -0.03
N VAL A 372 16.62 -4.85 -1.17
CA VAL A 372 15.17 -4.99 -1.42
C VAL A 372 14.54 -6.00 -0.46
N ASN A 373 15.23 -7.12 -0.13
CA ASN A 373 14.76 -8.05 0.89
C ASN A 373 14.66 -7.38 2.27
N ASP A 374 15.72 -6.64 2.67
CA ASP A 374 15.74 -5.96 3.97
C ASP A 374 14.62 -4.91 4.09
N ILE A 375 14.27 -4.24 2.97
CA ILE A 375 13.15 -3.29 2.93
C ILE A 375 11.81 -4.02 3.01
N LEU A 376 11.63 -5.13 2.29
CA LEU A 376 10.40 -5.94 2.37
C LEU A 376 10.19 -6.51 3.77
N ASP A 377 11.26 -6.98 4.43
CA ASP A 377 11.18 -7.44 5.81
C ASP A 377 10.79 -6.30 6.77
N ALA A 378 11.35 -5.11 6.56
CA ALA A 378 10.97 -3.92 7.32
C ALA A 378 9.51 -3.51 7.07
N MET A 379 9.03 -3.57 5.83
CA MET A 379 7.63 -3.30 5.49
C MET A 379 6.67 -4.24 6.23
N CYS A 380 7.02 -5.53 6.34
CA CYS A 380 6.23 -6.50 7.11
C CYS A 380 6.05 -6.10 8.59
N GLN A 381 6.99 -5.34 9.17
CA GLN A 381 6.88 -4.86 10.54
C GLN A 381 6.01 -3.59 10.67
N TRP A 382 5.90 -2.80 9.60
CA TRP A 382 5.16 -1.55 9.62
C TRP A 382 3.67 -1.71 9.30
N CYS A 383 3.30 -2.67 8.45
CA CYS A 383 1.93 -2.86 8.01
C CYS A 383 1.35 -4.27 8.24
N PRO A 384 1.64 -4.96 9.39
CA PRO A 384 1.12 -6.30 9.63
C PRO A 384 -0.36 -6.25 9.99
N VAL A 385 -1.14 -7.14 9.39
CA VAL A 385 -2.51 -7.42 9.83
C VAL A 385 -2.51 -8.68 10.68
N LYS A 386 -2.76 -8.51 11.99
CA LYS A 386 -2.75 -9.60 12.99
C LYS A 386 -4.15 -10.15 13.28
N ARG A 387 -5.20 -9.51 12.77
CA ARG A 387 -6.59 -9.91 12.95
C ARG A 387 -7.06 -10.71 11.75
N GLU A 388 -7.93 -11.68 11.98
CA GLU A 388 -8.60 -12.42 10.91
C GLU A 388 -9.58 -11.49 10.15
N ALA A 389 -9.52 -11.52 8.82
CA ALA A 389 -10.44 -10.75 7.96
C ALA A 389 -11.82 -11.44 7.87
N PRO A 390 -12.92 -10.69 7.75
CA PRO A 390 -13.00 -9.23 7.72
C PRO A 390 -13.07 -8.58 9.10
N PHE A 391 -12.71 -7.28 9.21
CA PHE A 391 -12.90 -6.48 10.41
C PHE A 391 -13.01 -4.98 10.10
N TRP A 392 -13.66 -4.21 11.01
CA TRP A 392 -13.69 -2.77 10.92
C TRP A 392 -12.33 -2.17 11.25
N MET A 393 -11.82 -1.29 10.39
CA MET A 393 -10.58 -0.54 10.61
C MET A 393 -10.81 0.71 11.48
N ILE A 394 -12.03 1.21 11.48
CA ILE A 394 -12.49 2.33 12.31
C ILE A 394 -13.13 1.83 13.61
N LYS A 395 -13.25 2.72 14.58
CA LYS A 395 -14.00 2.50 15.82
C LYS A 395 -15.29 3.33 15.77
N GLY A 396 -16.41 2.72 16.10
CA GLY A 396 -17.70 3.39 16.16
C GLY A 396 -18.73 2.54 16.93
N ASP A 397 -19.55 3.18 17.74
CA ASP A 397 -20.54 2.49 18.60
C ASP A 397 -21.73 1.95 17.79
N ASN A 398 -21.92 2.41 16.54
CA ASN A 398 -23.07 2.07 15.68
C ASN A 398 -22.67 1.26 14.44
N LEU A 399 -21.54 0.56 14.48
CA LEU A 399 -21.13 -0.32 13.38
C LEU A 399 -21.79 -1.68 13.54
N PRO A 400 -22.34 -2.28 12.46
CA PRO A 400 -22.90 -3.63 12.52
C PRO A 400 -21.78 -4.67 12.79
N PRO A 401 -22.13 -5.86 13.29
CA PRO A 401 -21.19 -6.97 13.33
C PRO A 401 -20.59 -7.20 11.94
N ILE A 402 -19.28 -7.37 11.86
CA ILE A 402 -18.58 -7.41 10.56
C ILE A 402 -19.00 -8.61 9.70
N ASP A 403 -19.35 -9.72 10.30
CA ASP A 403 -19.89 -10.93 9.65
C ASP A 403 -21.32 -10.74 9.11
N ARG A 404 -21.96 -9.63 9.48
CA ARG A 404 -23.26 -9.16 8.99
C ARG A 404 -23.11 -8.06 7.94
N THR A 405 -22.01 -8.03 7.22
CA THR A 405 -21.75 -7.05 6.15
C THR A 405 -21.32 -7.73 4.86
N LEU A 406 -21.70 -7.12 3.72
CA LEU A 406 -21.29 -7.59 2.38
C LEU A 406 -20.57 -6.48 1.61
N PRO A 407 -19.28 -6.63 1.28
CA PRO A 407 -18.54 -5.65 0.49
C PRO A 407 -18.85 -5.80 -1.00
N PHE A 408 -19.23 -4.69 -1.66
CA PHE A 408 -19.49 -4.52 -3.08
C PHE A 408 -18.59 -3.42 -3.67
N GLU A 409 -18.63 -3.20 -5.00
CA GLU A 409 -17.87 -2.12 -5.64
C GLU A 409 -18.29 -0.71 -5.18
N ASN A 410 -19.55 -0.52 -4.83
CA ASN A 410 -20.12 0.76 -4.43
C ASN A 410 -20.24 0.94 -2.91
N GLY A 411 -19.70 0.04 -2.10
CA GLY A 411 -19.72 0.15 -0.66
C GLY A 411 -19.89 -1.20 0.05
N VAL A 412 -20.05 -1.14 1.37
CA VAL A 412 -20.27 -2.32 2.22
C VAL A 412 -21.69 -2.29 2.73
N LEU A 413 -22.52 -3.25 2.28
CA LEU A 413 -23.94 -3.36 2.65
C LEU A 413 -24.08 -3.85 4.10
N ASP A 414 -24.88 -3.15 4.90
CA ASP A 414 -25.32 -3.55 6.22
C ASP A 414 -26.49 -4.54 6.09
N LEU A 415 -26.23 -5.81 6.42
CA LEU A 415 -27.23 -6.87 6.29
C LEU A 415 -28.34 -6.78 7.31
N ASP A 416 -28.10 -6.25 8.49
CA ASP A 416 -29.13 -6.13 9.52
C ASP A 416 -30.16 -5.07 9.12
N GLU A 417 -29.69 -3.93 8.59
CA GLU A 417 -30.58 -2.92 8.02
C GLU A 417 -31.37 -3.48 6.81
N TYR A 418 -30.72 -4.23 5.93
CA TYR A 418 -31.36 -4.80 4.75
C TYR A 418 -32.40 -5.88 5.11
N ILE A 419 -32.05 -6.81 6.02
CA ILE A 419 -32.91 -7.95 6.34
C ILE A 419 -34.09 -7.55 7.23
N TYR A 420 -33.83 -6.79 8.30
CA TYR A 420 -34.83 -6.52 9.33
C TYR A 420 -35.58 -5.20 9.13
N ASN A 421 -34.91 -4.19 8.56
CA ASN A 421 -35.49 -2.86 8.42
C ASN A 421 -35.92 -2.53 6.96
N ASN A 422 -35.65 -3.41 5.98
CA ASN A 422 -35.84 -3.18 4.55
C ASN A 422 -35.16 -1.87 4.06
N ASN A 423 -34.00 -1.56 4.63
CA ASN A 423 -33.26 -0.34 4.38
C ASN A 423 -31.89 -0.65 3.79
N VAL A 424 -31.57 -0.05 2.64
CA VAL A 424 -30.23 -0.17 2.03
C VAL A 424 -29.29 0.86 2.67
N LYS A 425 -28.45 0.39 3.56
CA LYS A 425 -27.41 1.19 4.19
C LYS A 425 -26.04 0.69 3.78
N MET A 426 -25.24 1.60 3.20
CA MET A 426 -23.90 1.30 2.70
C MET A 426 -22.84 2.05 3.52
N HIS A 427 -21.75 1.37 3.86
CA HIS A 427 -20.57 1.94 4.51
C HIS A 427 -19.44 2.12 3.50
N ASP A 428 -18.44 2.98 3.82
CA ASP A 428 -17.27 3.18 2.97
C ASP A 428 -16.39 1.90 2.98
N PRO A 429 -16.00 1.37 1.82
CA PRO A 429 -15.16 0.18 1.76
C PRO A 429 -13.76 0.40 2.35
N THR A 430 -13.28 1.64 2.47
CA THR A 430 -12.01 1.95 3.14
C THR A 430 -12.04 1.75 4.65
N ASP A 431 -13.23 1.71 5.24
CA ASP A 431 -13.42 1.49 6.67
C ASP A 431 -13.32 0.01 7.06
N VAL A 432 -13.26 -0.89 6.08
CA VAL A 432 -13.28 -2.34 6.29
C VAL A 432 -12.02 -3.00 5.72
N PHE A 433 -11.29 -3.73 6.55
CA PHE A 433 -10.30 -4.67 6.04
C PHE A 433 -11.00 -5.96 5.62
N SER A 434 -11.12 -6.17 4.32
CA SER A 434 -11.65 -7.41 3.75
C SER A 434 -10.76 -7.87 2.59
N VAL A 435 -10.50 -9.17 2.50
CA VAL A 435 -9.75 -9.78 1.38
C VAL A 435 -10.68 -10.35 0.30
N ARG A 436 -11.95 -9.97 0.35
CA ARG A 436 -12.98 -10.42 -0.59
C ARG A 436 -14.07 -9.36 -0.74
N ALA A 437 -14.62 -9.25 -1.95
CA ALA A 437 -15.80 -8.47 -2.26
C ALA A 437 -16.54 -9.08 -3.43
N PHE A 438 -17.81 -8.74 -3.58
CA PHE A 438 -18.57 -9.04 -4.79
C PHE A 438 -18.03 -8.19 -5.94
N PRO A 439 -17.79 -8.77 -7.13
CA PRO A 439 -17.12 -8.07 -8.24
C PRO A 439 -18.06 -7.19 -9.06
N TYR A 440 -19.04 -6.56 -8.42
CA TYR A 440 -20.05 -5.68 -9.04
C TYR A 440 -20.65 -4.73 -8.00
N LYS A 441 -21.36 -3.72 -8.47
CA LYS A 441 -22.11 -2.79 -7.61
C LYS A 441 -23.37 -3.47 -7.08
N PHE A 442 -23.71 -3.21 -5.83
CA PHE A 442 -25.01 -3.58 -5.28
C PHE A 442 -26.09 -2.67 -5.91
N ASP A 443 -27.17 -3.29 -6.39
CA ASP A 443 -28.34 -2.66 -6.94
C ASP A 443 -29.57 -3.41 -6.43
N GLU A 444 -30.42 -2.73 -5.66
CA GLU A 444 -31.62 -3.34 -5.04
C GLU A 444 -32.67 -3.77 -6.06
N ASP A 445 -32.66 -3.16 -7.26
CA ASP A 445 -33.58 -3.48 -8.35
C ASP A 445 -33.02 -4.55 -9.32
N ALA A 446 -31.80 -5.00 -9.09
CA ALA A 446 -31.17 -6.00 -9.95
C ALA A 446 -31.95 -7.32 -9.94
N GLY A 447 -32.26 -7.82 -11.13
CA GLY A 447 -32.94 -9.10 -11.32
C GLY A 447 -32.59 -9.74 -12.66
N SER A 448 -32.89 -11.05 -12.75
CA SER A 448 -32.68 -11.84 -13.94
C SER A 448 -33.92 -12.66 -14.28
N LYS A 449 -34.69 -12.21 -15.27
CA LYS A 449 -35.78 -13.02 -15.82
C LYS A 449 -35.27 -14.36 -16.35
N LEU A 450 -34.10 -14.32 -17.03
CA LEU A 450 -33.48 -15.52 -17.58
C LEU A 450 -33.15 -16.57 -16.51
N TRP A 451 -32.72 -16.13 -15.31
CA TRP A 451 -32.49 -17.01 -14.16
C TRP A 451 -33.78 -17.59 -13.62
N GLY A 452 -34.82 -16.78 -13.48
CA GLY A 452 -36.16 -17.24 -13.06
C GLY A 452 -36.72 -18.29 -14.01
N ASP A 453 -36.73 -18.01 -15.32
CA ASP A 453 -37.21 -18.94 -16.37
C ASP A 453 -36.41 -20.27 -16.34
N PHE A 454 -35.08 -20.19 -16.14
CA PHE A 454 -34.23 -21.38 -16.00
C PHE A 454 -34.61 -22.22 -14.76
N LEU A 455 -34.85 -21.60 -13.60
CA LEU A 455 -35.22 -22.31 -12.38
C LEU A 455 -36.59 -23.01 -12.52
N VAL A 456 -37.56 -22.31 -13.09
CA VAL A 456 -38.88 -22.89 -13.38
C VAL A 456 -38.75 -24.09 -14.31
N ASP A 457 -37.95 -23.98 -15.34
CA ASP A 457 -37.76 -25.10 -16.31
C ASP A 457 -37.06 -26.30 -15.68
N ILE A 458 -36.00 -26.14 -14.88
CA ILE A 458 -35.25 -27.28 -14.31
C ILE A 458 -35.96 -27.94 -13.12
N PHE A 459 -36.84 -27.20 -12.41
CA PHE A 459 -37.52 -27.69 -11.20
C PHE A 459 -39.04 -27.88 -11.37
N ASP A 460 -39.58 -27.68 -12.59
CA ASP A 460 -41.01 -27.79 -12.86
C ASP A 460 -41.86 -26.87 -11.94
N ASP A 461 -41.39 -25.65 -11.71
CA ASP A 461 -41.98 -24.62 -10.84
C ASP A 461 -42.10 -25.04 -9.34
N ASP A 462 -41.30 -26.00 -8.89
CA ASP A 462 -41.25 -26.39 -7.49
C ASP A 462 -40.65 -25.25 -6.64
N SER A 463 -41.53 -24.46 -6.03
CA SER A 463 -41.17 -23.28 -5.24
C SER A 463 -40.30 -23.61 -4.02
N GLU A 464 -40.45 -24.80 -3.42
CA GLU A 464 -39.61 -25.21 -2.28
C GLU A 464 -38.17 -25.49 -2.69
N ARG A 465 -37.95 -26.17 -3.85
CA ARG A 465 -36.59 -26.36 -4.39
C ARG A 465 -35.93 -25.04 -4.78
N ILE A 466 -36.71 -24.13 -5.39
CA ILE A 466 -36.24 -22.80 -5.74
C ILE A 466 -35.87 -22.01 -4.49
N MET A 467 -36.70 -22.06 -3.43
CA MET A 467 -36.42 -21.40 -2.16
C MET A 467 -35.19 -21.99 -1.47
N LEU A 468 -35.07 -23.32 -1.40
CA LEU A 468 -33.88 -23.97 -0.82
C LEU A 468 -32.59 -23.55 -1.57
N LEU A 469 -32.65 -23.43 -2.90
CA LEU A 469 -31.54 -22.95 -3.69
C LEU A 469 -31.24 -21.48 -3.42
N SER A 470 -32.26 -20.63 -3.27
CA SER A 470 -32.15 -19.23 -2.92
C SER A 470 -31.49 -19.05 -1.54
N GLN A 471 -31.95 -19.81 -0.54
CA GLN A 471 -31.34 -19.85 0.80
C GLN A 471 -29.88 -20.28 0.75
N TRP A 472 -29.55 -21.27 -0.10
CA TRP A 472 -28.17 -21.74 -0.26
C TRP A 472 -27.27 -20.69 -0.89
N PHE A 473 -27.74 -19.98 -1.93
CA PHE A 473 -27.01 -18.88 -2.54
C PHE A 473 -26.77 -17.77 -1.52
N GLY A 474 -27.78 -17.41 -0.75
CA GLY A 474 -27.68 -16.40 0.30
C GLY A 474 -26.72 -16.79 1.42
N TYR A 475 -26.81 -18.04 1.89
CA TYR A 475 -25.91 -18.55 2.91
C TYR A 475 -24.45 -18.55 2.49
N ASN A 476 -24.16 -18.71 1.19
CA ASN A 476 -22.80 -18.60 0.64
C ASN A 476 -22.29 -17.15 0.57
N CYS A 477 -23.13 -16.15 0.77
CA CYS A 477 -22.70 -14.74 0.76
C CYS A 477 -22.04 -14.30 2.08
N VAL A 478 -22.37 -14.94 3.21
CA VAL A 478 -21.91 -14.53 4.56
C VAL A 478 -20.89 -15.49 5.16
N PRO A 479 -19.97 -15.06 6.03
CA PRO A 479 -19.00 -15.96 6.68
C PRO A 479 -19.56 -16.77 7.86
N ASP A 480 -20.89 -16.86 7.97
CA ASP A 480 -21.59 -17.58 9.06
C ASP A 480 -21.64 -19.08 8.80
N MET A 481 -21.27 -19.92 9.76
CA MET A 481 -21.32 -21.38 9.70
C MET A 481 -22.38 -21.98 10.66
N THR A 482 -23.24 -21.16 11.24
CA THR A 482 -24.20 -21.58 12.30
C THR A 482 -25.10 -22.76 11.91
N PHE A 483 -25.50 -22.83 10.64
CA PHE A 483 -26.37 -23.93 10.18
C PHE A 483 -25.62 -25.24 9.90
N GLU A 484 -24.31 -25.22 9.86
CA GLU A 484 -23.46 -26.40 9.60
C GLU A 484 -23.89 -27.23 8.38
N LYS A 485 -24.33 -26.59 7.29
CA LYS A 485 -24.89 -27.26 6.12
C LYS A 485 -23.91 -27.30 4.94
N MET A 486 -24.03 -28.35 4.12
CA MET A 486 -23.46 -28.51 2.79
C MET A 486 -24.57 -28.85 1.78
N MET A 487 -24.40 -28.47 0.53
CA MET A 487 -25.39 -28.70 -0.52
C MET A 487 -24.96 -29.81 -1.49
N TRP A 488 -25.86 -30.72 -1.72
CA TRP A 488 -25.72 -31.81 -2.71
C TRP A 488 -26.69 -31.55 -3.87
N LEU A 489 -26.14 -31.33 -5.06
CA LEU A 489 -26.88 -31.17 -6.31
C LEU A 489 -26.81 -32.54 -7.03
N ILE A 490 -27.87 -33.32 -6.95
CA ILE A 490 -27.92 -34.71 -7.46
C ILE A 490 -28.84 -34.79 -8.67
N GLY A 491 -28.44 -35.50 -9.71
CA GLY A 491 -29.30 -35.74 -10.87
C GLY A 491 -28.56 -36.17 -12.11
N VAL A 492 -29.33 -36.47 -13.13
CA VAL A 492 -28.84 -36.99 -14.41
C VAL A 492 -27.92 -36.05 -15.13
N SER A 493 -27.15 -36.54 -16.10
CA SER A 493 -26.33 -35.69 -16.95
C SER A 493 -27.20 -34.68 -17.72
N ARG A 494 -26.64 -33.45 -17.96
CA ARG A 494 -27.35 -32.38 -18.69
C ARG A 494 -28.65 -31.92 -18.01
N SER A 495 -28.72 -31.89 -16.70
CA SER A 495 -29.89 -31.48 -15.93
C SER A 495 -29.83 -30.05 -15.40
N GLY A 496 -28.78 -29.28 -15.69
CA GLY A 496 -28.61 -27.90 -15.22
C GLY A 496 -27.67 -27.74 -14.00
N LYS A 497 -27.25 -28.81 -13.32
CA LYS A 497 -26.34 -28.75 -12.14
C LYS A 497 -25.11 -27.86 -12.37
N GLY A 498 -24.36 -28.13 -13.44
CA GLY A 498 -23.15 -27.37 -13.76
C GLY A 498 -23.41 -25.91 -14.12
N THR A 499 -24.59 -25.59 -14.65
CA THR A 499 -25.03 -24.21 -14.89
C THR A 499 -25.29 -23.49 -13.57
N THR A 500 -26.03 -24.13 -12.66
CA THR A 500 -26.32 -23.63 -11.31
C THR A 500 -25.03 -23.34 -10.51
N VAL A 501 -24.08 -24.27 -10.53
CA VAL A 501 -22.76 -24.08 -9.89
C VAL A 501 -22.00 -22.88 -10.49
N ASN A 502 -22.01 -22.75 -11.83
CA ASN A 502 -21.34 -21.62 -12.48
C ASN A 502 -22.01 -20.27 -12.16
N CYS A 503 -23.33 -20.26 -11.99
CA CYS A 503 -24.05 -19.08 -11.55
C CYS A 503 -23.67 -18.69 -10.10
N LEU A 504 -23.60 -19.65 -9.19
CA LEU A 504 -23.10 -19.41 -7.82
C LEU A 504 -21.69 -18.82 -7.83
N ARG A 505 -20.75 -19.42 -8.58
CA ARG A 505 -19.39 -18.88 -8.73
C ARG A 505 -19.38 -17.49 -9.37
N GLY A 506 -20.18 -17.29 -10.41
CA GLY A 506 -20.28 -15.99 -11.09
C GLY A 506 -20.77 -14.89 -10.16
N MET A 507 -21.75 -15.19 -9.34
CA MET A 507 -22.33 -14.27 -8.34
C MET A 507 -21.32 -13.94 -7.23
N LEU A 508 -20.66 -14.96 -6.68
CA LEU A 508 -19.70 -14.75 -5.58
C LEU A 508 -18.38 -14.11 -6.07
N GLY A 509 -17.99 -14.40 -7.31
CA GLY A 509 -16.68 -14.03 -7.85
C GLY A 509 -15.58 -15.04 -7.49
N ASN A 510 -14.50 -15.02 -8.28
CA ASN A 510 -13.40 -15.99 -8.14
C ASN A 510 -12.63 -15.85 -6.81
N SER A 511 -12.57 -14.65 -6.25
CA SER A 511 -11.89 -14.39 -4.98
C SER A 511 -12.55 -15.14 -3.82
N GLN A 512 -13.86 -15.43 -3.89
CA GLN A 512 -14.65 -16.02 -2.82
C GLN A 512 -14.93 -17.52 -3.00
N CYS A 513 -14.56 -18.10 -4.17
CA CYS A 513 -14.81 -19.50 -4.49
C CYS A 513 -13.50 -20.29 -4.62
N ALA A 514 -13.54 -21.55 -4.22
CA ALA A 514 -12.49 -22.53 -4.46
C ALA A 514 -13.04 -23.73 -5.23
N ASP A 515 -12.21 -24.35 -6.05
CA ASP A 515 -12.44 -25.67 -6.63
C ASP A 515 -11.65 -26.71 -5.87
N THR A 516 -12.28 -27.81 -5.52
CA THR A 516 -11.64 -28.91 -4.82
C THR A 516 -12.20 -30.25 -5.28
N SER A 517 -11.62 -31.32 -4.80
CA SER A 517 -12.09 -32.70 -5.00
C SER A 517 -11.93 -33.49 -3.71
N TYR A 518 -12.57 -34.63 -3.61
CA TYR A 518 -12.38 -35.54 -2.46
C TYR A 518 -10.90 -35.87 -2.26
N ALA A 519 -10.17 -36.16 -3.34
CA ALA A 519 -8.74 -36.47 -3.26
C ALA A 519 -7.90 -35.24 -2.79
N SER A 520 -8.24 -34.08 -3.28
CA SER A 520 -7.52 -32.83 -2.90
C SER A 520 -7.74 -32.50 -1.43
N ILE A 521 -8.99 -32.54 -0.95
CA ILE A 521 -9.32 -32.15 0.43
C ILE A 521 -8.79 -33.14 1.46
N ALA A 522 -8.67 -34.43 1.09
CA ALA A 522 -8.07 -35.48 1.92
C ALA A 522 -6.53 -35.40 1.99
N GLY A 523 -5.88 -34.57 1.18
CA GLY A 523 -4.43 -34.46 1.12
C GLY A 523 -3.87 -33.40 2.09
N ASP A 524 -2.57 -33.49 2.37
CA ASP A 524 -1.86 -32.65 3.35
C ASP A 524 -2.02 -31.12 3.14
N PHE A 525 -2.22 -30.68 1.90
CA PHE A 525 -2.40 -29.27 1.54
C PHE A 525 -3.86 -28.92 1.17
N GLY A 526 -4.80 -29.83 1.45
CA GLY A 526 -6.18 -29.74 0.98
C GLY A 526 -6.95 -28.53 1.51
N TYR A 527 -6.57 -28.00 2.66
CA TYR A 527 -7.22 -26.85 3.29
C TYR A 527 -6.66 -25.50 2.78
N ALA A 528 -5.45 -25.47 2.26
CA ALA A 528 -4.80 -24.22 1.85
C ALA A 528 -5.60 -23.41 0.79
N PRO A 529 -6.23 -24.02 -0.24
CA PRO A 529 -7.06 -23.31 -1.19
C PRO A 529 -8.36 -22.75 -0.62
N LEU A 530 -8.79 -23.22 0.58
CA LEU A 530 -10.06 -22.84 1.22
C LEU A 530 -9.92 -21.60 2.13
N VAL A 531 -8.70 -21.18 2.40
CA VAL A 531 -8.43 -19.99 3.22
C VAL A 531 -9.06 -18.78 2.57
N ASP A 532 -9.79 -17.97 3.34
CA ASP A 532 -10.51 -16.78 2.90
C ASP A 532 -11.58 -17.01 1.81
N LYS A 533 -12.03 -18.27 1.61
CA LYS A 533 -13.11 -18.60 0.68
C LYS A 533 -14.44 -18.80 1.43
N LEU A 534 -15.53 -18.38 0.80
CA LEU A 534 -16.90 -18.57 1.31
C LEU A 534 -17.52 -19.85 0.75
N SER A 535 -17.12 -20.28 -0.44
CA SER A 535 -17.70 -21.43 -1.13
C SER A 535 -16.60 -22.31 -1.72
N ALA A 536 -16.75 -23.62 -1.58
CA ALA A 536 -15.94 -24.60 -2.29
C ALA A 536 -16.84 -25.52 -3.11
N VAL A 537 -16.45 -25.79 -4.34
CA VAL A 537 -17.20 -26.64 -5.25
C VAL A 537 -16.45 -27.94 -5.46
N ILE A 538 -17.15 -29.04 -5.25
CA ILE A 538 -16.73 -30.39 -5.66
C ILE A 538 -17.60 -30.76 -6.87
N GLY A 539 -17.03 -30.57 -8.08
CA GLY A 539 -17.72 -30.86 -9.34
C GLY A 539 -17.44 -32.27 -9.84
N ASP A 540 -18.44 -32.87 -10.53
CA ASP A 540 -18.39 -34.13 -11.31
C ASP A 540 -17.55 -35.24 -10.63
N SER A 541 -17.89 -35.52 -9.39
CA SER A 541 -17.12 -36.48 -8.58
C SER A 541 -17.42 -37.93 -8.99
N ARG A 542 -16.54 -38.52 -9.78
CA ARG A 542 -16.44 -39.97 -9.83
C ARG A 542 -16.05 -40.44 -8.46
N THR A 543 -16.73 -41.48 -7.93
CA THR A 543 -16.48 -41.99 -6.59
C THR A 543 -15.03 -42.49 -6.46
N PRO A 544 -14.15 -41.81 -5.68
CA PRO A 544 -12.78 -42.30 -5.49
C PRO A 544 -12.71 -43.53 -4.61
N ALA A 545 -11.51 -44.08 -4.40
CA ALA A 545 -11.30 -45.20 -3.50
C ALA A 545 -11.82 -44.91 -2.07
N ARG A 546 -12.38 -45.92 -1.40
CA ARG A 546 -13.07 -45.78 -0.10
C ARG A 546 -12.29 -44.99 0.96
N HIS A 547 -10.98 -45.23 1.08
CA HIS A 547 -10.15 -44.52 2.09
C HIS A 547 -10.03 -43.01 1.82
N ILE A 548 -10.00 -42.62 0.54
CA ILE A 548 -9.98 -41.20 0.14
C ILE A 548 -11.31 -40.55 0.51
N VAL A 549 -12.40 -41.24 0.30
CA VAL A 549 -13.74 -40.74 0.66
C VAL A 549 -13.86 -40.57 2.16
N SER A 550 -13.41 -41.54 2.96
CA SER A 550 -13.48 -41.43 4.43
C SER A 550 -12.71 -40.22 4.97
N ASN A 551 -11.46 -40.02 4.54
CA ASN A 551 -10.64 -38.89 4.97
C ASN A 551 -11.23 -37.53 4.50
N ALA A 552 -11.76 -37.49 3.27
CA ALA A 552 -12.42 -36.31 2.76
C ALA A 552 -13.68 -35.94 3.55
N LEU A 553 -14.48 -36.98 3.95
CA LEU A 553 -15.68 -36.75 4.76
C LEU A 553 -15.34 -36.20 6.14
N GLU A 554 -14.32 -36.75 6.79
CA GLU A 554 -13.85 -36.20 8.07
C GLU A 554 -13.48 -34.71 7.90
N ALA A 555 -12.74 -34.37 6.84
CA ALA A 555 -12.41 -32.98 6.52
C ALA A 555 -13.66 -32.11 6.27
N LEU A 556 -14.63 -32.61 5.50
CA LEU A 556 -15.88 -31.90 5.23
C LEU A 556 -16.67 -31.65 6.52
N LEU A 557 -16.78 -32.66 7.39
CA LEU A 557 -17.48 -32.52 8.68
C LEU A 557 -16.80 -31.52 9.60
N ARG A 558 -15.48 -31.59 9.72
CA ARG A 558 -14.71 -30.61 10.53
C ARG A 558 -14.88 -29.19 10.05
N ILE A 559 -14.74 -28.94 8.74
CA ILE A 559 -14.88 -27.61 8.17
C ILE A 559 -16.32 -27.11 8.30
N THR A 560 -17.30 -27.96 7.96
CA THR A 560 -18.74 -27.60 8.06
C THR A 560 -19.15 -27.31 9.49
N GLY A 561 -18.59 -28.01 10.48
CA GLY A 561 -18.81 -27.77 11.91
C GLY A 561 -18.07 -26.53 12.45
N GLY A 562 -17.27 -25.86 11.65
CA GLY A 562 -16.52 -24.67 12.08
C GLY A 562 -15.33 -24.97 12.99
N ASP A 563 -14.85 -26.22 13.02
CA ASP A 563 -13.70 -26.63 13.85
C ASP A 563 -12.44 -25.85 13.47
N PHE A 564 -11.59 -25.61 14.47
CA PHE A 564 -10.26 -25.08 14.23
C PHE A 564 -9.36 -26.16 13.63
N VAL A 565 -8.68 -25.81 12.54
CA VAL A 565 -7.77 -26.68 11.82
C VAL A 565 -6.39 -26.06 11.65
N SER A 566 -5.36 -26.90 11.58
CA SER A 566 -4.03 -26.50 11.17
C SER A 566 -3.91 -26.63 9.65
N ILE A 567 -3.35 -25.64 8.98
CA ILE A 567 -3.29 -25.59 7.52
C ILE A 567 -1.83 -25.58 7.07
N ASN A 568 -1.44 -26.66 6.42
CA ASN A 568 -0.13 -26.76 5.78
C ASN A 568 -0.13 -25.97 4.48
N ARG A 569 0.90 -25.13 4.29
CA ARG A 569 1.08 -24.32 3.06
C ARG A 569 2.45 -24.63 2.44
N LYS A 570 2.47 -24.84 1.14
CA LYS A 570 3.73 -25.13 0.43
C LYS A 570 4.63 -23.87 0.42
N PHE A 571 5.84 -24.01 0.93
CA PHE A 571 6.85 -22.94 1.02
C PHE A 571 6.45 -21.71 1.87
N LYS A 572 5.47 -21.86 2.77
CA LYS A 572 5.04 -20.82 3.70
C LYS A 572 4.83 -21.43 5.09
N ASP A 573 4.85 -20.58 6.12
CA ASP A 573 4.56 -21.00 7.48
C ASP A 573 3.17 -21.65 7.61
N HIS A 574 3.05 -22.62 8.51
CA HIS A 574 1.76 -23.22 8.85
C HIS A 574 0.83 -22.15 9.46
N LEU A 575 -0.45 -22.22 9.09
CA LEU A 575 -1.47 -21.53 9.84
C LEU A 575 -2.00 -22.47 10.93
N THR A 576 -1.90 -22.08 12.17
CA THR A 576 -2.43 -22.84 13.31
C THR A 576 -3.73 -22.24 13.79
N SER A 577 -4.68 -23.11 14.18
CA SER A 577 -5.97 -22.69 14.79
C SER A 577 -6.80 -21.73 13.90
N VAL A 578 -6.98 -22.09 12.64
CA VAL A 578 -7.83 -21.34 11.69
C VAL A 578 -9.20 -22.02 11.59
N SER A 579 -10.29 -21.28 11.72
CA SER A 579 -11.65 -21.74 11.41
C SER A 579 -11.98 -21.35 9.97
N LEU A 580 -12.14 -22.35 9.09
CA LEU A 580 -12.51 -22.12 7.69
C LEU A 580 -13.99 -21.80 7.57
N LYS A 581 -14.34 -20.67 6.97
CA LYS A 581 -15.74 -20.22 6.75
C LYS A 581 -16.24 -20.61 5.35
N CYS A 582 -15.96 -21.82 4.93
CA CYS A 582 -16.16 -22.29 3.57
C CYS A 582 -17.24 -23.37 3.50
N ARG A 583 -18.28 -23.16 2.68
CA ARG A 583 -19.39 -24.10 2.46
C ARG A 583 -19.16 -24.94 1.24
N PHE A 584 -19.59 -26.19 1.28
CA PHE A 584 -19.40 -27.12 0.18
C PHE A 584 -20.65 -27.26 -0.66
N THR A 585 -20.50 -27.03 -1.97
CA THR A 585 -21.50 -27.39 -3.00
C THR A 585 -20.97 -28.57 -3.79
N ILE A 586 -21.63 -29.72 -3.68
CA ILE A 586 -21.21 -31.00 -4.28
C ILE A 586 -22.16 -31.31 -5.43
N ALA A 587 -21.65 -31.37 -6.66
CA ALA A 587 -22.43 -31.74 -7.83
C ALA A 587 -22.06 -33.16 -8.27
N ALA A 588 -23.04 -34.08 -8.26
CA ALA A 588 -22.85 -35.46 -8.64
C ALA A 588 -24.04 -36.01 -9.45
N ASN A 589 -23.84 -37.08 -10.22
CA ASN A 589 -24.94 -37.75 -10.91
C ASN A 589 -25.75 -38.60 -9.94
N ASP A 590 -25.05 -39.28 -9.02
CA ASP A 590 -25.65 -40.09 -7.98
C ASP A 590 -25.01 -39.78 -6.63
N ILE A 591 -25.66 -40.16 -5.54
CA ILE A 591 -25.15 -40.05 -4.20
C ILE A 591 -23.94 -40.99 -4.06
N PRO A 592 -22.75 -40.53 -3.73
CA PRO A 592 -21.60 -41.39 -3.53
C PRO A 592 -21.89 -42.42 -2.43
N LEU A 593 -21.44 -43.67 -2.60
CA LEU A 593 -21.48 -44.71 -1.56
C LEU A 593 -20.53 -44.33 -0.42
N ILE A 594 -21.03 -43.55 0.50
CA ILE A 594 -20.29 -43.04 1.64
C ILE A 594 -20.68 -43.87 2.85
N MET A 595 -19.78 -44.71 3.32
CA MET A 595 -19.99 -45.49 4.54
C MET A 595 -19.63 -44.68 5.78
N ASP A 596 -20.36 -43.60 6.03
CA ASP A 596 -20.34 -42.93 7.31
C ASP A 596 -21.57 -43.35 8.11
N TYR A 597 -21.35 -44.15 9.13
CA TYR A 597 -22.41 -44.59 10.06
C TYR A 597 -22.88 -43.46 11.00
N SER A 598 -22.36 -42.25 10.86
CA SER A 598 -22.73 -41.14 11.73
C SER A 598 -23.93 -40.37 11.18
N LYS A 599 -24.93 -40.16 12.03
CA LYS A 599 -26.09 -39.27 11.73
C LYS A 599 -25.64 -37.80 11.48
N SER A 600 -24.40 -37.47 11.82
CA SER A 600 -23.87 -36.09 11.69
C SER A 600 -23.74 -35.64 10.23
N LEU A 601 -23.36 -36.50 9.29
CA LEU A 601 -23.31 -36.15 7.88
C LEU A 601 -24.70 -35.82 7.33
N LEU A 602 -25.69 -36.64 7.72
CA LEU A 602 -27.08 -36.46 7.28
C LEU A 602 -27.69 -35.16 7.79
N ALA A 603 -27.43 -34.86 9.06
CA ALA A 603 -27.89 -33.61 9.66
C ALA A 603 -27.32 -32.35 8.94
N ARG A 604 -26.16 -32.50 8.27
CA ARG A 604 -25.51 -31.45 7.54
C ARG A 604 -25.79 -31.42 6.04
N ALA A 605 -26.48 -32.42 5.51
CA ALA A 605 -26.77 -32.50 4.08
C ALA A 605 -28.09 -31.79 3.71
N ASN A 606 -28.01 -30.83 2.80
CA ASN A 606 -29.13 -30.34 2.01
C ASN A 606 -29.05 -30.98 0.62
N ILE A 607 -30.11 -31.57 0.12
CA ILE A 607 -30.12 -32.29 -1.15
C ILE A 607 -31.14 -31.66 -2.08
N ILE A 608 -30.73 -31.28 -3.29
CA ILE A 608 -31.62 -30.88 -4.37
C ILE A 608 -31.47 -31.85 -5.54
N ARG A 609 -32.58 -32.47 -5.96
CA ARG A 609 -32.63 -33.32 -7.13
C ARG A 609 -32.95 -32.57 -8.40
N PHE A 610 -32.16 -32.85 -9.43
CA PHE A 610 -32.33 -32.38 -10.81
C PHE A 610 -32.85 -33.56 -11.64
N ASN A 611 -34.16 -33.71 -11.72
CA ASN A 611 -34.80 -34.88 -12.33
C ASN A 611 -34.88 -34.78 -13.86
N LYS A 612 -34.85 -33.57 -14.43
CA LYS A 612 -35.07 -33.27 -15.83
C LYS A 612 -33.77 -33.33 -16.63
N SER A 613 -33.74 -34.09 -17.72
CA SER A 613 -32.62 -34.17 -18.64
C SER A 613 -32.91 -33.32 -19.91
N PHE A 614 -31.94 -32.56 -20.32
CA PHE A 614 -31.98 -31.75 -21.53
C PHE A 614 -31.14 -32.34 -22.66
N VAL A 615 -30.76 -33.62 -22.58
CA VAL A 615 -30.02 -34.28 -23.64
C VAL A 615 -30.79 -34.21 -24.96
N GLY A 616 -30.13 -33.69 -26.02
CA GLY A 616 -30.72 -33.47 -27.34
C GLY A 616 -31.56 -32.16 -27.49
N ARG A 617 -31.68 -31.40 -26.42
CA ARG A 617 -32.38 -30.08 -26.41
C ARG A 617 -31.53 -29.00 -25.74
N GLU A 618 -30.19 -29.16 -25.76
CA GLU A 618 -29.29 -28.26 -25.08
C GLU A 618 -29.23 -26.89 -25.76
N ASP A 619 -29.45 -25.82 -24.97
CA ASP A 619 -29.03 -24.47 -25.31
C ASP A 619 -27.61 -24.21 -24.85
N TRP A 620 -26.64 -24.37 -25.75
CA TRP A 620 -25.22 -24.15 -25.47
C TRP A 620 -24.88 -22.71 -25.07
N SER A 621 -25.73 -21.74 -25.46
CA SER A 621 -25.55 -20.33 -25.13
C SER A 621 -26.05 -19.98 -23.71
N LEU A 622 -27.01 -20.74 -23.18
CA LEU A 622 -27.70 -20.46 -21.92
C LEU A 622 -26.74 -20.39 -20.75
N LYS A 623 -25.87 -21.38 -20.62
CA LYS A 623 -24.87 -21.42 -19.56
C LYS A 623 -24.00 -20.16 -19.55
N ARG A 624 -23.55 -19.69 -20.74
CA ARG A 624 -22.74 -18.48 -20.87
C ARG A 624 -23.55 -17.24 -20.50
N ARG A 625 -24.78 -17.10 -21.00
CA ARG A 625 -25.65 -15.96 -20.70
C ARG A 625 -25.96 -15.85 -19.21
N LEU A 626 -26.37 -16.95 -18.58
CA LEU A 626 -26.65 -17.01 -17.13
C LEU A 626 -25.42 -16.68 -16.29
N THR A 627 -24.24 -17.26 -16.66
CA THR A 627 -22.99 -16.95 -15.96
C THR A 627 -22.62 -15.46 -16.09
N GLN A 628 -22.89 -14.85 -17.25
CA GLN A 628 -22.66 -13.42 -17.45
C GLN A 628 -23.59 -12.56 -16.59
N GLU A 629 -24.86 -12.91 -16.49
CA GLU A 629 -25.81 -12.21 -15.61
C GLU A 629 -25.44 -12.38 -14.12
N ALA A 630 -24.99 -13.56 -13.73
CA ALA A 630 -24.47 -13.79 -12.38
C ALA A 630 -23.28 -12.90 -12.06
N LYS A 631 -22.32 -12.78 -12.99
CA LYS A 631 -21.13 -11.92 -12.85
C LYS A 631 -21.45 -10.42 -12.84
N SER A 632 -22.58 -10.00 -13.40
CA SER A 632 -23.02 -8.61 -13.37
C SER A 632 -23.90 -8.24 -12.17
N GLY A 633 -24.06 -9.15 -11.20
CA GLY A 633 -24.81 -8.91 -9.95
C GLY A 633 -26.32 -9.16 -10.05
N LYS A 634 -26.86 -9.57 -11.20
CA LYS A 634 -28.31 -9.75 -11.37
C LYS A 634 -28.93 -10.88 -10.53
N LEU A 635 -28.10 -11.75 -9.92
CA LEU A 635 -28.57 -12.85 -9.09
C LEU A 635 -28.44 -12.54 -7.58
N ILE A 636 -27.87 -11.39 -7.21
CA ILE A 636 -27.63 -11.12 -5.80
C ILE A 636 -28.91 -10.99 -4.99
N ASN A 637 -29.93 -10.35 -5.55
CA ASN A 637 -31.22 -10.17 -4.86
C ASN A 637 -31.99 -11.49 -4.70
N PHE A 638 -31.81 -12.46 -5.62
CA PHE A 638 -32.28 -13.84 -5.43
C PHE A 638 -31.60 -14.47 -4.21
N ALA A 639 -30.30 -14.34 -4.07
CA ALA A 639 -29.54 -14.85 -2.91
C ALA A 639 -29.93 -14.13 -1.61
N LEU A 640 -30.06 -12.81 -1.61
CA LEU A 640 -30.44 -12.03 -0.43
C LEU A 640 -31.87 -12.29 0.02
N ALA A 641 -32.81 -12.55 -0.90
CA ALA A 641 -34.16 -12.99 -0.58
C ALA A 641 -34.16 -14.33 0.18
N GLY A 642 -33.36 -15.30 -0.28
CA GLY A 642 -33.15 -16.56 0.42
C GLY A 642 -32.48 -16.41 1.79
N LEU A 643 -31.48 -15.52 1.90
CA LEU A 643 -30.84 -15.22 3.18
C LEU A 643 -31.81 -14.57 4.18
N LYS A 644 -32.63 -13.66 3.71
CA LYS A 644 -33.70 -13.04 4.51
C LYS A 644 -34.72 -14.06 5.02
N GLU A 645 -35.15 -14.98 4.17
CA GLU A 645 -36.06 -16.06 4.58
C GLU A 645 -35.36 -17.02 5.56
N LEU A 646 -34.10 -17.36 5.34
CA LEU A 646 -33.30 -18.17 6.25
C LEU A 646 -33.16 -17.51 7.64
N ALA A 647 -32.91 -16.21 7.67
CA ALA A 647 -32.84 -15.43 8.92
C ALA A 647 -34.17 -15.37 9.64
N ARG A 648 -35.29 -15.29 8.90
CA ARG A 648 -36.68 -15.27 9.45
C ARG A 648 -37.08 -16.61 10.04
N THR A 649 -36.78 -17.72 9.36
CA THR A 649 -37.21 -19.08 9.73
C THR A 649 -36.23 -19.81 10.63
N ASN A 650 -35.01 -19.33 10.68
CA ASN A 650 -33.86 -19.99 11.33
C ASN A 650 -33.67 -21.46 10.89
N SER A 651 -34.10 -21.81 9.69
CA SER A 651 -34.01 -23.16 9.13
C SER A 651 -34.07 -23.13 7.60
N PHE A 652 -33.37 -24.07 6.98
CA PHE A 652 -33.51 -24.32 5.54
C PHE A 652 -34.87 -24.97 5.26
N VAL A 653 -35.47 -24.59 4.13
CA VAL A 653 -36.62 -25.30 3.56
C VAL A 653 -36.16 -26.72 3.19
N VAL A 654 -36.98 -27.73 3.49
CA VAL A 654 -36.71 -29.10 3.10
C VAL A 654 -37.84 -29.54 2.14
N PRO A 655 -37.63 -29.46 0.82
CA PRO A 655 -38.62 -29.86 -0.17
C PRO A 655 -39.04 -31.30 0.00
N GLU A 656 -40.31 -31.63 -0.22
CA GLU A 656 -40.83 -32.98 -0.17
C GLU A 656 -40.07 -33.89 -1.14
N SER A 657 -39.72 -33.38 -2.33
CA SER A 657 -38.88 -34.09 -3.32
C SER A 657 -37.45 -34.39 -2.83
N SER A 658 -36.97 -33.70 -1.80
CA SER A 658 -35.67 -33.91 -1.17
C SER A 658 -35.73 -34.95 -0.04
N LEU A 659 -36.88 -35.12 0.61
CA LEU A 659 -37.05 -36.11 1.69
C LEU A 659 -36.82 -37.54 1.20
N SER A 660 -37.38 -37.91 0.05
CA SER A 660 -37.12 -39.24 -0.57
C SER A 660 -35.64 -39.41 -0.94
N SER A 661 -34.96 -38.32 -1.31
CA SER A 661 -33.52 -38.35 -1.61
C SER A 661 -32.67 -38.49 -0.36
N LEU A 662 -33.09 -37.86 0.73
CA LEU A 662 -32.46 -38.03 2.03
C LEU A 662 -32.61 -39.45 2.54
N GLN A 663 -33.79 -40.07 2.36
CA GLN A 663 -34.02 -41.45 2.70
C GLN A 663 -33.13 -42.41 1.89
N ASN A 664 -33.07 -42.21 0.55
CA ASN A 664 -32.16 -42.98 -0.30
C ASN A 664 -30.68 -42.83 0.09
N PHE A 665 -30.29 -41.61 0.53
CA PHE A 665 -28.95 -41.34 1.04
C PHE A 665 -28.72 -42.07 2.37
N LEU A 666 -29.70 -42.12 3.28
CA LEU A 666 -29.68 -42.89 4.51
C LEU A 666 -29.46 -44.37 4.21
N ASP A 667 -30.27 -44.94 3.30
CA ASP A 667 -30.21 -46.35 2.93
C ASP A 667 -28.86 -46.71 2.30
N THR A 668 -28.27 -45.78 1.54
CA THR A 668 -26.97 -45.98 0.87
C THR A 668 -25.79 -45.74 1.82
N THR A 669 -25.89 -44.79 2.76
CA THR A 669 -24.81 -44.45 3.70
C THR A 669 -24.84 -45.21 5.00
N SER A 670 -26.02 -45.68 5.43
CA SER A 670 -26.22 -46.50 6.64
C SER A 670 -27.09 -47.71 6.34
N PRO A 671 -26.60 -48.69 5.60
CA PRO A 671 -27.38 -49.90 5.31
C PRO A 671 -27.92 -50.61 6.58
N ILE A 672 -27.23 -50.42 7.71
CA ILE A 672 -27.68 -50.97 9.00
C ILE A 672 -28.95 -50.25 9.49
N SER A 673 -29.10 -48.93 9.26
CA SER A 673 -30.34 -48.23 9.58
C SER A 673 -31.50 -48.77 8.78
N ALA A 674 -31.31 -48.88 7.46
CA ALA A 674 -32.31 -49.45 6.56
C ALA A 674 -32.70 -50.88 6.95
N PHE A 675 -31.73 -51.71 7.29
CA PHE A 675 -32.00 -53.06 7.79
C PHE A 675 -32.80 -53.06 9.10
N ILE A 676 -32.47 -52.16 10.05
CA ILE A 676 -33.20 -52.09 11.32
C ILE A 676 -34.65 -51.63 11.09
N GLU A 677 -34.85 -50.60 10.26
CA GLU A 677 -36.19 -50.09 9.96
C GLU A 677 -37.05 -51.08 9.22
N GLU A 678 -36.48 -51.82 8.28
CA GLU A 678 -37.20 -52.77 7.45
C GLU A 678 -37.40 -54.14 8.14
N CYS A 679 -36.36 -54.67 8.80
CA CYS A 679 -36.33 -56.02 9.31
C CYS A 679 -36.61 -56.17 10.81
N CYS A 680 -36.61 -55.06 11.56
CA CYS A 680 -36.79 -55.09 13.01
C CYS A 680 -38.05 -54.35 13.44
N GLU A 681 -38.70 -54.84 14.48
CA GLU A 681 -39.75 -54.19 15.25
C GLU A 681 -39.13 -53.65 16.54
N ILE A 682 -39.19 -52.33 16.73
CA ILE A 682 -38.66 -51.66 17.92
C ILE A 682 -39.71 -51.75 19.04
N SER A 683 -39.25 -52.15 20.23
CA SER A 683 -40.17 -52.37 21.37
C SER A 683 -39.51 -51.97 22.68
N THR A 684 -40.29 -51.34 23.56
CA THR A 684 -39.87 -51.02 24.92
C THR A 684 -40.05 -52.21 25.90
N ASP A 685 -40.58 -53.33 25.39
CA ASP A 685 -40.69 -54.57 26.15
C ASP A 685 -39.32 -55.14 26.55
N PRO A 686 -38.99 -55.31 27.83
CA PRO A 686 -37.73 -55.89 28.27
C PRO A 686 -37.45 -57.31 27.71
N GLU A 687 -38.48 -58.04 27.26
CA GLU A 687 -38.36 -59.31 26.62
C GLU A 687 -38.20 -59.27 25.10
N ALA A 688 -38.21 -58.06 24.51
CA ALA A 688 -37.89 -57.84 23.10
C ALA A 688 -36.37 -57.94 22.90
N VAL A 689 -35.90 -59.16 22.59
CA VAL A 689 -34.45 -59.37 22.40
C VAL A 689 -34.22 -60.27 21.16
N VAL A 690 -33.09 -59.97 20.49
CA VAL A 690 -32.58 -60.78 19.37
C VAL A 690 -31.15 -61.20 19.66
N PRO A 691 -30.79 -62.52 19.58
CA PRO A 691 -29.40 -62.95 19.63
C PRO A 691 -28.55 -62.21 18.56
N LYS A 692 -27.39 -61.69 18.96
CA LYS A 692 -26.52 -60.94 18.06
C LYS A 692 -26.16 -61.73 16.79
N VAL A 693 -25.90 -63.02 16.95
CA VAL A 693 -25.57 -63.92 15.81
C VAL A 693 -26.74 -64.04 14.85
N MET A 694 -27.94 -64.21 15.39
CA MET A 694 -29.17 -64.36 14.59
C MET A 694 -29.48 -63.06 13.81
N MET A 695 -29.28 -61.90 14.43
CA MET A 695 -29.47 -60.61 13.77
C MET A 695 -28.42 -60.34 12.66
N PHE A 696 -27.19 -60.86 12.89
CA PHE A 696 -26.12 -60.77 11.87
C PHE A 696 -26.40 -61.72 10.71
N ASP A 697 -26.92 -62.89 10.95
CA ASP A 697 -27.28 -63.83 9.86
C ASP A 697 -28.44 -63.24 9.02
N ALA A 698 -29.45 -62.67 9.65
CA ALA A 698 -30.49 -61.90 8.93
C ALA A 698 -29.93 -60.77 8.13
N TRP A 699 -29.00 -59.99 8.72
CA TRP A 699 -28.27 -58.95 8.04
C TRP A 699 -27.49 -59.41 6.80
N ARG A 700 -26.84 -60.58 6.88
CA ARG A 700 -26.15 -61.17 5.74
C ARG A 700 -27.11 -61.46 4.60
N GLY A 701 -28.25 -62.11 4.88
CA GLY A 701 -29.28 -62.43 3.88
C GLY A 701 -29.88 -61.14 3.25
N TRP A 702 -30.14 -60.13 4.06
CA TRP A 702 -30.63 -58.84 3.58
C TRP A 702 -29.60 -58.10 2.68
N CYS A 703 -28.29 -58.15 3.04
CA CYS A 703 -27.23 -57.64 2.22
C CYS A 703 -27.07 -58.37 0.89
N GLU A 704 -27.18 -59.68 0.92
CA GLU A 704 -27.03 -60.56 -0.26
C GLU A 704 -28.12 -60.25 -1.30
N GLU A 705 -29.37 -60.08 -0.86
CA GLU A 705 -30.49 -59.69 -1.73
C GLU A 705 -30.29 -58.32 -2.40
N ARG A 706 -29.57 -57.41 -1.75
CA ARG A 706 -29.29 -56.04 -2.24
C ARG A 706 -27.91 -55.86 -2.85
N ASN A 707 -27.16 -56.96 -3.09
CA ASN A 707 -25.79 -56.91 -3.60
C ASN A 707 -24.83 -56.04 -2.73
N LEU A 708 -25.09 -55.96 -1.42
CA LEU A 708 -24.26 -55.26 -0.46
C LEU A 708 -23.26 -56.22 0.21
N LYS A 709 -22.11 -55.70 0.67
CA LYS A 709 -21.16 -56.45 1.47
C LYS A 709 -21.53 -56.37 2.96
N PRO A 710 -21.83 -57.48 3.66
CA PRO A 710 -22.30 -57.44 5.04
C PRO A 710 -21.25 -56.96 6.06
N GLY A 711 -19.98 -56.88 5.68
CA GLY A 711 -18.90 -56.57 6.59
C GLY A 711 -18.58 -57.66 7.62
N SER A 712 -17.79 -57.33 8.65
CA SER A 712 -17.52 -58.29 9.74
C SER A 712 -18.61 -58.27 10.79
N TYR A 713 -18.77 -59.38 11.51
CA TYR A 713 -19.69 -59.48 12.66
C TYR A 713 -19.47 -58.34 13.68
N GLN A 714 -18.22 -58.05 13.97
CA GLN A 714 -17.86 -57.00 14.93
C GLN A 714 -18.25 -55.59 14.45
N SER A 715 -18.01 -55.29 13.16
CA SER A 715 -18.41 -54.06 12.51
C SER A 715 -19.94 -53.85 12.52
N PHE A 716 -20.69 -54.95 12.22
CA PHE A 716 -22.16 -54.94 12.28
C PHE A 716 -22.65 -54.65 13.70
N CYS A 717 -22.13 -55.33 14.72
CA CYS A 717 -22.56 -55.12 16.10
C CYS A 717 -22.28 -53.69 16.60
N THR A 718 -21.14 -53.11 16.24
CA THR A 718 -20.81 -51.74 16.55
C THR A 718 -21.74 -50.76 15.77
N GLY A 719 -21.99 -51.06 14.50
CA GLY A 719 -22.90 -50.29 13.67
C GLY A 719 -24.33 -50.24 14.21
N VAL A 720 -24.88 -51.36 14.63
CA VAL A 720 -26.24 -51.41 15.24
C VAL A 720 -26.35 -50.50 16.46
N THR A 721 -25.38 -50.58 17.37
CA THR A 721 -25.41 -49.77 18.62
C THR A 721 -25.12 -48.31 18.40
N SER A 722 -24.32 -47.94 17.39
CA SER A 722 -24.07 -46.55 17.02
C SER A 722 -25.23 -45.92 16.26
N THR A 723 -25.90 -46.70 15.40
CA THR A 723 -27.03 -46.21 14.57
C THR A 723 -28.33 -46.12 15.37
N ALA A 724 -28.59 -47.08 16.25
CA ALA A 724 -29.80 -47.18 17.02
C ALA A 724 -29.50 -47.15 18.53
N SER A 725 -29.42 -45.93 19.12
CA SER A 725 -29.09 -45.73 20.54
C SER A 725 -30.12 -46.33 21.51
N TYR A 726 -31.31 -46.66 21.02
CA TYR A 726 -32.37 -47.33 21.77
C TYR A 726 -32.19 -48.87 21.79
N ILE A 727 -31.30 -49.45 20.96
CA ILE A 727 -30.92 -50.85 21.00
C ILE A 727 -29.74 -51.03 21.96
N THR A 728 -29.96 -51.79 23.00
CA THR A 728 -28.95 -52.06 24.04
C THR A 728 -28.35 -53.45 23.91
N VAL A 729 -27.11 -53.60 24.36
CA VAL A 729 -26.44 -54.92 24.40
C VAL A 729 -26.53 -55.46 25.83
N THR A 730 -27.20 -56.59 25.97
CA THR A 730 -27.33 -57.25 27.27
C THR A 730 -26.97 -58.73 27.13
N ARG A 731 -26.76 -59.39 28.27
CA ARG A 731 -26.54 -60.87 28.31
C ARG A 731 -27.78 -61.54 28.91
N LYS A 732 -28.49 -62.34 28.12
CA LYS A 732 -29.68 -63.08 28.53
C LYS A 732 -29.55 -64.58 28.24
N ARG A 733 -30.36 -65.37 28.91
CA ARG A 733 -30.52 -66.84 28.57
C ARG A 733 -31.55 -66.98 27.45
N VAL A 734 -31.10 -67.40 26.30
CA VAL A 734 -31.96 -67.76 25.16
C VAL A 734 -31.82 -69.26 24.92
N ASN A 735 -32.95 -69.99 24.92
CA ASN A 735 -32.97 -71.46 24.76
C ASN A 735 -32.00 -72.20 25.70
N GLY A 736 -31.93 -71.72 26.98
CA GLY A 736 -31.10 -72.38 28.01
C GLY A 736 -29.62 -72.01 28.00
N ARG A 737 -29.11 -71.27 27.00
CA ARG A 737 -27.73 -70.84 26.87
C ARG A 737 -27.62 -69.31 27.14
N ALA A 738 -26.57 -68.89 27.80
CA ALA A 738 -26.30 -67.45 28.03
C ALA A 738 -25.62 -66.82 26.80
N GLU A 739 -26.33 -65.96 26.11
CA GLU A 739 -25.88 -65.31 24.87
C GLU A 739 -25.96 -63.77 24.98
N TYR A 740 -25.16 -63.05 24.17
CA TYR A 740 -25.29 -61.66 24.01
C TYR A 740 -26.42 -61.34 23.02
N VAL A 741 -27.34 -60.49 23.44
CA VAL A 741 -28.53 -60.14 22.68
C VAL A 741 -28.60 -58.63 22.47
N PHE A 742 -29.23 -58.19 21.38
CA PHE A 742 -29.74 -56.85 21.21
C PHE A 742 -31.12 -56.76 21.89
N GLY A 743 -31.22 -55.90 22.90
CA GLY A 743 -32.48 -55.61 23.58
C GLY A 743 -33.12 -54.34 23.00
N GLY A 744 -34.45 -54.25 23.03
CA GLY A 744 -35.23 -53.15 22.47
C GLY A 744 -35.64 -53.39 21.00
N ALA A 745 -35.39 -54.57 20.45
CA ALA A 745 -35.78 -54.92 19.08
C ALA A 745 -36.16 -56.40 18.96
N ARG A 746 -37.05 -56.72 18.01
CA ARG A 746 -37.37 -58.08 17.53
C ARG A 746 -37.25 -58.09 16.02
N LEU A 747 -36.80 -59.22 15.43
CA LEU A 747 -36.91 -59.40 13.99
C LEU A 747 -38.36 -59.55 13.59
N GLN A 748 -38.76 -58.97 12.48
CA GLN A 748 -40.08 -59.15 11.92
C GLN A 748 -40.31 -60.61 11.50
N LYS A 749 -41.54 -61.07 11.57
CA LYS A 749 -41.88 -62.51 11.34
C LYS A 749 -41.42 -63.00 9.96
N TRP A 750 -41.51 -62.19 8.93
CA TRP A 750 -41.13 -62.55 7.57
C TRP A 750 -39.59 -62.71 7.40
N VAL A 751 -38.78 -62.05 8.21
CA VAL A 751 -37.31 -62.19 8.19
C VAL A 751 -36.83 -63.62 8.53
N TYR A 752 -37.54 -64.27 9.44
CA TYR A 752 -37.20 -65.67 9.82
C TYR A 752 -37.35 -66.64 8.63
N SER A 753 -38.38 -66.44 7.80
CA SER A 753 -38.59 -67.34 6.64
C SER A 753 -37.70 -66.93 5.46
N GLN A 754 -37.44 -65.65 5.27
CA GLN A 754 -36.70 -65.16 4.09
C GLN A 754 -35.18 -65.23 4.25
N TYR A 755 -34.65 -64.87 5.42
CA TYR A 755 -33.21 -64.80 5.59
C TYR A 755 -32.59 -65.81 6.53
N LEU A 756 -33.38 -66.45 7.37
CA LEU A 756 -32.88 -67.38 8.38
C LEU A 756 -33.26 -68.88 8.09
N GLY A 757 -34.02 -69.12 7.01
CA GLY A 757 -34.46 -70.49 6.64
C GLY A 757 -35.25 -71.23 7.71
N ARG A 758 -35.92 -70.50 8.62
CA ARG A 758 -36.73 -71.06 9.70
C ARG A 758 -38.22 -70.82 9.41
N PRO A 759 -39.08 -71.84 9.57
CA PRO A 759 -40.51 -71.66 9.44
C PRO A 759 -41.01 -70.61 10.48
N LYS A 760 -42.08 -69.93 10.13
CA LYS A 760 -42.69 -68.83 10.91
C LYS A 760 -43.07 -69.28 12.32
#